data_b9975821535bfae925fa5f557a405bba
#
_entry.id   b9975821535bfae925fa5f557a405bba
#
_cell.length_a   1.000
_cell.length_b   1.000
_cell.length_c   1.000
_cell.angle_alpha   90.00
_cell.angle_beta   90.00
_cell.angle_gamma   90.00
#
_symmetry.space_group_name_H-M   'P 1'
#
loop_
_entity.id
_entity.type
_entity.pdbx_description
1 polymer ?
#
loop_
_entity_poly.entity_id
_entity_poly.type
_entity_poly.pdbx_seq_one_letter_code
_entity_poly.pdbx_strand_id
1 'polypeptide(L)'
;MTPLRKIAHRACFFISRTVYLTCCCGCCSALRPRYKRLVDNIFPASPQDGLVKSNMEKLTFYSLSSPEKLDRIGEYLFQKASRDIYRRRHGFVIIAMEAMDQLLVACHSQTLNLFVESFLKMVQKLLESTDPQLQILATQSFVRFANIEEDTPSYHRRYDFFVSKFSAMCHSNHGEPGPRDRIRLAGIQGLQGVIRKTVSDDLVENIWEAQHMDKIVPSLLYNMQSAEKYETVSCAEGGGAGGEEGEEESPPRLAEACLRDLLARASFGHIRSVLRPVLTHFDRHDLWIPTDFAVHVFKIIMFSIQAQYSYSVVEALMQQLEAGRGGVRAARAAVLAAIVGIAAGDSVGPSVLEIINNILTNLRASVARGAEKETEEKLYQEALINALGEFADHLPDYQKIDIMMFIVNKVPGAAKPSRADAMLQHILLKSLLKVGATYKTTELSKAFPAAFLEALLRLSSATEPSTRVLLQRILHTLLDRRDNVPRLAVVTLDYDAAGLSVEKCSRQDLIFISKHGYAIFSALYEGLQLESNSTENIACIYTTIALLCVELAADDTLCDLMLLILAIQQSSISNPVLSVSQQCQLQAVSISLAALLPHVAKLPRLADYIHKVVEARREECGHLLPPLQHEYRLSDPTLLPAKVPYLMMDQMAISECLKASGVECGRLQGAAPYCGGGPLQHRHSWIETGAAAGRDSLADIAAGTEPDSAASSPTLARRSDSGFWFRGHEDDRASTSRHGRRFEGDTAPAECAGVSLEALRRAAEGGSGAERRDAAQRRRALNLAFRTAPFHHLMQVTQPKYEIQEKLEEIFRSVSEEPLLAPSLKSGPPLPDLCLY
;
A
#
# COMPACT_ATOMS: atom_id res chain seq x y z
N MET A 1 66.25 42.58 -15.90
CA MET A 1 65.22 43.32 -16.69
C MET A 1 65.23 44.77 -16.20
N THR A 2 65.49 45.62 -17.09
CA THR A 2 66.03 46.99 -16.95
C THR A 2 65.02 47.99 -16.33
N PRO A 3 65.57 49.03 -15.63
CA PRO A 3 64.71 50.01 -14.94
C PRO A 3 63.83 50.85 -15.86
N LEU A 4 64.03 50.84 -17.16
CA LEU A 4 63.23 51.52 -18.16
C LEU A 4 61.81 50.97 -18.27
N ARG A 5 61.54 49.68 -18.01
CA ARG A 5 60.21 49.10 -18.02
C ARG A 5 59.28 49.50 -16.86
N LYS A 6 59.87 49.75 -15.68
CA LYS A 6 59.16 50.30 -14.52
C LYS A 6 58.81 51.80 -14.65
N ILE A 7 59.62 52.59 -15.37
CA ILE A 7 59.32 54.00 -15.67
C ILE A 7 58.20 54.09 -16.70
N ALA A 8 58.23 53.25 -17.72
CA ALA A 8 57.17 53.21 -18.72
C ALA A 8 55.82 52.77 -18.13
N HIS A 9 55.78 51.80 -17.18
CA HIS A 9 54.57 51.35 -16.51
C HIS A 9 54.04 52.43 -15.56
N ARG A 10 54.89 53.18 -14.85
CA ARG A 10 54.48 54.31 -14.01
C ARG A 10 54.03 55.52 -14.85
N ALA A 11 54.66 55.81 -15.96
CA ALA A 11 54.23 56.86 -16.86
C ALA A 11 52.86 56.52 -17.49
N CYS A 12 52.64 55.31 -17.95
CA CYS A 12 51.28 54.88 -18.42
C CYS A 12 50.24 54.94 -17.34
N PHE A 13 50.58 54.62 -16.10
CA PHE A 13 49.60 54.72 -14.98
C PHE A 13 49.30 56.20 -14.61
N PHE A 14 50.26 57.07 -14.64
CA PHE A 14 50.12 58.52 -14.39
C PHE A 14 49.37 59.21 -15.57
N ILE A 15 49.68 58.88 -16.80
CA ILE A 15 48.96 59.37 -18.01
C ILE A 15 47.51 58.90 -18.00
N SER A 16 47.22 57.66 -17.62
CA SER A 16 45.87 57.15 -17.47
C SER A 16 45.04 57.88 -16.40
N ARG A 17 45.68 58.28 -15.28
CA ARG A 17 45.02 58.99 -14.18
C ARG A 17 44.82 60.47 -14.45
N THR A 18 45.77 61.11 -15.19
CA THR A 18 45.68 62.52 -15.52
C THR A 18 44.75 62.78 -16.71
N VAL A 19 44.70 61.84 -17.67
CA VAL A 19 43.73 61.89 -18.78
C VAL A 19 42.28 61.74 -18.33
N TYR A 20 42.03 61.02 -17.21
CA TYR A 20 40.71 60.90 -16.63
C TYR A 20 40.17 62.21 -15.99
N LEU A 21 41.11 63.16 -15.63
CA LEU A 21 40.75 64.41 -14.93
C LEU A 21 40.59 65.61 -15.85
N THR A 22 41.05 65.53 -17.11
CA THR A 22 41.16 66.77 -17.96
C THR A 22 40.49 66.65 -19.35
N CYS A 23 39.86 65.55 -19.72
CA CYS A 23 39.29 65.38 -21.07
C CYS A 23 37.78 65.53 -21.07
N CYS A 24 37.25 66.74 -21.08
CA CYS A 24 35.84 67.05 -21.46
C CYS A 24 35.57 66.94 -22.99
N CYS A 25 36.47 66.25 -23.75
CA CYS A 25 36.34 66.17 -25.19
C CYS A 25 35.72 64.84 -25.63
N GLY A 26 34.74 64.88 -26.52
CA GLY A 26 34.09 63.72 -27.13
C GLY A 26 34.99 62.76 -27.88
N CYS A 27 36.29 63.06 -28.10
CA CYS A 27 37.25 62.18 -28.78
C CYS A 27 37.65 60.92 -28.00
N CYS A 28 37.58 60.90 -26.67
CA CYS A 28 37.84 59.68 -25.86
C CYS A 28 36.77 58.62 -26.00
N SER A 29 35.55 58.97 -26.38
CA SER A 29 34.46 57.99 -26.63
C SER A 29 34.73 57.15 -27.89
N ALA A 30 35.47 57.68 -28.86
CA ALA A 30 35.85 56.99 -30.11
C ALA A 30 36.87 55.86 -29.89
N LEU A 31 37.73 55.99 -28.87
CA LEU A 31 38.77 55.00 -28.47
C LEU A 31 38.21 53.85 -27.58
N ARG A 32 36.99 53.99 -27.10
CA ARG A 32 36.33 52.97 -26.28
C ARG A 32 35.91 51.79 -27.13
N PRO A 33 36.14 50.51 -26.72
CA PRO A 33 35.68 49.34 -27.41
C PRO A 33 34.18 49.41 -27.73
N ARG A 34 33.78 48.97 -28.92
CA ARG A 34 32.38 49.09 -29.42
C ARG A 34 31.36 48.47 -28.43
N TYR A 35 31.67 47.28 -27.87
CA TYR A 35 30.78 46.61 -26.91
C TYR A 35 30.54 47.46 -25.65
N LYS A 36 31.56 48.16 -25.12
CA LYS A 36 31.40 49.04 -23.95
C LYS A 36 30.48 50.22 -24.23
N ARG A 37 30.57 50.79 -25.46
CA ARG A 37 29.69 51.89 -25.85
C ARG A 37 28.26 51.41 -26.02
N LEU A 38 28.06 50.23 -26.58
CA LEU A 38 26.72 49.66 -26.70
C LEU A 38 26.10 49.40 -25.35
N VAL A 39 26.84 48.82 -24.40
CA VAL A 39 26.42 48.60 -23.01
C VAL A 39 26.13 49.92 -22.28
N ASP A 40 26.97 50.97 -22.47
CA ASP A 40 26.71 52.25 -21.80
C ASP A 40 25.44 52.93 -22.32
N ASN A 41 25.09 52.74 -23.58
CA ASN A 41 23.92 53.37 -24.21
C ASN A 41 22.58 52.74 -23.83
N ILE A 42 22.56 51.54 -23.25
CA ILE A 42 21.27 50.94 -22.78
C ILE A 42 20.76 51.60 -21.47
N PHE A 43 21.63 52.32 -20.76
CA PHE A 43 21.27 53.00 -19.51
C PHE A 43 20.69 54.39 -19.80
N PRO A 44 19.55 54.73 -19.28
CA PRO A 44 18.95 56.04 -19.41
C PRO A 44 19.66 57.08 -18.48
N ALA A 45 19.29 58.33 -18.59
CA ALA A 45 19.77 59.38 -17.69
C ALA A 45 19.15 59.25 -16.27
N SER A 46 17.89 58.89 -16.17
CA SER A 46 17.21 58.55 -14.94
C SER A 46 16.85 57.06 -14.91
N PRO A 47 17.04 56.34 -13.77
CA PRO A 47 16.69 54.91 -13.68
C PRO A 47 15.18 54.65 -13.80
N GLN A 48 14.32 55.70 -13.61
CA GLN A 48 12.87 55.61 -13.74
C GLN A 48 12.41 55.41 -15.20
N ASP A 49 13.22 55.83 -16.17
CA ASP A 49 12.94 55.68 -17.62
C ASP A 49 13.10 54.23 -18.11
N GLY A 50 13.65 53.35 -17.28
CA GLY A 50 13.87 51.94 -17.58
C GLY A 50 14.93 51.71 -18.65
N LEU A 51 15.05 50.46 -19.11
CA LEU A 51 16.01 50.07 -20.14
C LEU A 51 15.68 50.69 -21.50
N VAL A 52 16.69 51.30 -22.17
CA VAL A 52 16.56 51.89 -23.50
C VAL A 52 16.42 50.78 -24.55
N LYS A 53 15.17 50.40 -24.90
CA LYS A 53 14.85 49.24 -25.76
C LYS A 53 15.62 49.24 -27.09
N SER A 54 15.61 50.34 -27.85
CA SER A 54 16.27 50.46 -29.16
C SER A 54 17.79 50.23 -29.09
N ASN A 55 18.43 50.58 -28.00
CA ASN A 55 19.87 50.35 -27.79
C ASN A 55 20.11 48.94 -27.26
N MET A 56 19.18 48.38 -26.53
CA MET A 56 19.23 46.96 -26.11
C MET A 56 19.12 46.03 -27.34
N GLU A 57 18.23 46.30 -28.27
CA GLU A 57 18.15 45.57 -29.53
C GLU A 57 19.47 45.61 -30.33
N LYS A 58 20.12 46.76 -30.38
CA LYS A 58 21.47 46.88 -31.04
C LYS A 58 22.53 46.08 -30.29
N LEU A 59 22.47 46.06 -28.97
CA LEU A 59 23.40 45.25 -28.16
C LEU A 59 23.13 43.75 -28.38
N THR A 60 21.91 43.30 -28.37
CA THR A 60 21.51 41.93 -28.65
C THR A 60 21.94 41.49 -30.05
N PHE A 61 21.64 42.29 -31.07
CA PHE A 61 22.12 42.02 -32.45
C PHE A 61 23.64 41.92 -32.55
N TYR A 62 24.37 42.83 -31.85
CA TYR A 62 25.80 42.76 -31.79
C TYR A 62 26.30 41.50 -31.10
N SER A 63 25.68 41.07 -30.02
CA SER A 63 26.01 39.86 -29.26
C SER A 63 25.79 38.58 -30.10
N LEU A 64 24.69 38.53 -30.89
CA LEU A 64 24.45 37.45 -31.82
C LEU A 64 25.42 37.40 -32.98
N SER A 65 25.84 38.60 -33.47
CA SER A 65 26.77 38.71 -34.60
C SER A 65 28.25 38.48 -34.19
N SER A 66 28.58 38.62 -32.92
CA SER A 66 29.94 38.49 -32.38
C SER A 66 29.91 37.75 -31.03
N PRO A 67 29.59 36.45 -31.03
CA PRO A 67 29.43 35.66 -29.81
C PRO A 67 30.66 35.68 -28.89
N GLU A 68 31.86 35.79 -29.46
CA GLU A 68 33.11 35.86 -28.73
C GLU A 68 33.26 37.14 -27.84
N LYS A 69 32.36 38.10 -28.02
CA LYS A 69 32.31 39.33 -27.19
C LYS A 69 31.32 39.21 -26.03
N LEU A 70 30.48 38.19 -26.04
CA LEU A 70 29.39 38.02 -25.07
C LEU A 70 29.93 37.95 -23.63
N ASP A 71 31.03 37.20 -23.40
CA ASP A 71 31.70 37.13 -22.11
C ASP A 71 32.17 38.53 -21.61
N ARG A 72 32.78 39.33 -22.53
CA ARG A 72 33.23 40.69 -22.19
C ARG A 72 32.10 41.67 -21.92
N ILE A 73 30.96 41.46 -22.57
CA ILE A 73 29.73 42.23 -22.33
C ILE A 73 29.19 41.89 -20.93
N GLY A 74 29.07 40.60 -20.62
CA GLY A 74 28.61 40.10 -19.31
C GLY A 74 29.48 40.61 -18.17
N GLU A 75 30.81 40.45 -18.29
CA GLU A 75 31.76 40.94 -17.28
C GLU A 75 31.68 42.47 -17.10
N TYR A 76 31.49 43.25 -18.19
CA TYR A 76 31.38 44.70 -18.10
C TYR A 76 30.08 45.14 -17.44
N LEU A 77 28.95 44.49 -17.74
CA LEU A 77 27.68 44.66 -17.07
C LEU A 77 27.78 44.36 -15.58
N PHE A 78 28.39 43.21 -15.22
CA PHE A 78 28.67 42.83 -13.83
C PHE A 78 29.47 43.88 -13.07
N GLN A 79 30.58 44.37 -13.66
CA GLN A 79 31.42 45.41 -13.04
C GLN A 79 30.67 46.72 -12.87
N LYS A 80 29.79 47.09 -13.81
CA LYS A 80 28.96 48.28 -13.73
C LYS A 80 27.92 48.17 -12.63
N ALA A 81 27.16 47.08 -12.63
CA ALA A 81 26.18 46.79 -11.59
C ALA A 81 26.80 46.68 -10.18
N SER A 82 27.95 46.05 -10.06
CA SER A 82 28.66 45.95 -8.77
C SER A 82 29.05 47.34 -8.21
N ARG A 83 29.42 48.29 -9.08
CA ARG A 83 29.68 49.69 -8.66
C ARG A 83 28.40 50.40 -8.24
N ASP A 84 27.27 50.13 -8.94
CA ASP A 84 26.00 50.73 -8.64
C ASP A 84 25.36 50.15 -7.39
N ILE A 85 25.56 48.88 -7.07
CA ILE A 85 25.23 48.28 -5.77
C ILE A 85 25.99 48.99 -4.65
N TYR A 86 27.31 49.12 -4.79
CA TYR A 86 28.14 49.81 -3.78
C TYR A 86 27.67 51.28 -3.56
N ARG A 87 27.19 51.93 -4.61
CA ARG A 87 26.68 53.32 -4.56
C ARG A 87 25.19 53.40 -4.18
N ARG A 88 24.55 52.28 -3.84
CA ARG A 88 23.09 52.17 -3.53
C ARG A 88 22.18 52.71 -4.64
N ARG A 89 22.61 52.62 -5.91
CA ARG A 89 21.79 53.04 -7.06
C ARG A 89 21.03 51.89 -7.65
N HIS A 90 20.07 51.34 -6.88
CA HIS A 90 19.34 50.08 -7.17
C HIS A 90 18.62 50.11 -8.52
N GLY A 91 18.04 51.25 -8.96
CA GLY A 91 17.38 51.36 -10.24
C GLY A 91 18.29 51.06 -11.44
N PHE A 92 19.59 51.45 -11.41
CA PHE A 92 20.53 51.09 -12.46
C PHE A 92 20.95 49.62 -12.36
N VAL A 93 20.91 49.00 -11.16
CA VAL A 93 21.18 47.57 -10.98
C VAL A 93 20.05 46.74 -11.60
N ILE A 94 18.82 47.19 -11.45
CA ILE A 94 17.63 46.52 -12.09
C ILE A 94 17.80 46.57 -13.61
N ILE A 95 18.13 47.69 -14.20
CA ILE A 95 18.38 47.83 -15.66
C ILE A 95 19.53 46.92 -16.12
N ALA A 96 20.61 46.81 -15.36
CA ALA A 96 21.71 45.92 -15.68
C ALA A 96 21.31 44.46 -15.65
N MET A 97 20.50 44.05 -14.68
CA MET A 97 20.02 42.67 -14.57
C MET A 97 19.02 42.33 -15.68
N GLU A 98 18.09 43.26 -15.98
CA GLU A 98 17.16 43.13 -17.10
C GLU A 98 17.90 42.96 -18.44
N ALA A 99 18.96 43.73 -18.66
CA ALA A 99 19.81 43.59 -19.85
C ALA A 99 20.50 42.21 -19.90
N MET A 100 20.97 41.71 -18.75
CA MET A 100 21.57 40.37 -18.68
C MET A 100 20.55 39.27 -18.94
N ASP A 101 19.33 39.41 -18.42
CA ASP A 101 18.23 38.46 -18.67
C ASP A 101 17.86 38.42 -20.16
N GLN A 102 17.74 39.59 -20.82
CA GLN A 102 17.42 39.66 -22.25
C GLN A 102 18.56 39.04 -23.11
N LEU A 103 19.83 39.26 -22.75
CA LEU A 103 20.96 38.62 -23.43
C LEU A 103 20.98 37.12 -23.20
N LEU A 104 20.66 36.66 -22.01
CA LEU A 104 20.58 35.23 -21.68
C LEU A 104 19.56 34.52 -22.57
N VAL A 105 18.36 35.07 -22.67
CA VAL A 105 17.28 34.50 -23.47
C VAL A 105 17.57 34.57 -24.96
N ALA A 106 18.18 35.68 -25.44
CA ALA A 106 18.45 35.84 -26.87
C ALA A 106 19.66 35.01 -27.36
N CYS A 107 20.66 34.74 -26.52
CA CYS A 107 21.90 34.11 -26.91
C CYS A 107 22.09 32.67 -26.43
N HIS A 108 21.09 32.05 -25.80
CA HIS A 108 21.22 30.72 -25.18
C HIS A 108 21.68 29.63 -26.16
N SER A 109 21.31 29.70 -27.44
CA SER A 109 21.62 28.67 -28.44
C SER A 109 23.05 28.72 -29.01
N GLN A 110 23.82 29.77 -28.76
CA GLN A 110 25.12 29.97 -29.48
C GLN A 110 26.36 29.77 -28.63
N THR A 111 26.47 30.37 -27.42
CA THR A 111 27.71 30.31 -26.60
C THR A 111 27.40 30.61 -25.14
N LEU A 112 26.53 29.79 -24.51
CA LEU A 112 26.02 30.06 -23.19
C LEU A 112 27.09 30.05 -22.10
N ASN A 113 28.06 29.14 -22.17
CA ASN A 113 28.97 28.85 -21.07
C ASN A 113 29.79 30.02 -20.57
N LEU A 114 30.30 30.88 -21.46
CA LEU A 114 31.14 32.00 -21.03
C LEU A 114 30.30 33.14 -20.42
N PHE A 115 29.12 33.40 -20.97
CA PHE A 115 28.22 34.44 -20.47
C PHE A 115 27.59 34.06 -19.14
N VAL A 116 27.20 32.79 -18.99
CA VAL A 116 26.55 32.25 -17.78
C VAL A 116 27.41 32.47 -16.53
N GLU A 117 28.73 32.39 -16.65
CA GLU A 117 29.60 32.64 -15.49
C GLU A 117 29.45 34.07 -14.98
N SER A 118 29.45 35.08 -15.86
CA SER A 118 29.23 36.48 -15.50
C SER A 118 27.81 36.73 -14.98
N PHE A 119 26.83 36.09 -15.59
CA PHE A 119 25.42 36.10 -15.16
C PHE A 119 25.26 35.54 -13.75
N LEU A 120 25.76 34.35 -13.47
CA LEU A 120 25.67 33.71 -12.14
C LEU A 120 26.44 34.46 -11.08
N LYS A 121 27.60 35.10 -11.42
CA LYS A 121 28.29 36.04 -10.53
C LYS A 121 27.40 37.24 -10.15
N MET A 122 26.65 37.76 -11.11
CA MET A 122 25.74 38.86 -10.86
C MET A 122 24.58 38.44 -9.97
N VAL A 123 23.91 37.32 -10.26
CA VAL A 123 22.86 36.75 -9.43
C VAL A 123 23.36 36.48 -8.03
N GLN A 124 24.53 35.86 -7.86
CA GLN A 124 25.16 35.65 -6.55
C GLN A 124 25.36 36.98 -5.79
N LYS A 125 25.89 37.99 -6.46
CA LYS A 125 26.14 39.30 -5.83
C LYS A 125 24.83 39.97 -5.36
N LEU A 126 23.78 39.86 -6.11
CA LEU A 126 22.44 40.38 -5.72
C LEU A 126 21.84 39.60 -4.56
N LEU A 127 21.97 38.28 -4.57
CA LEU A 127 21.48 37.41 -3.47
C LEU A 127 22.25 37.67 -2.16
N GLU A 128 23.53 38.07 -2.21
CA GLU A 128 24.33 38.46 -1.05
C GLU A 128 23.94 39.83 -0.49
N SER A 129 23.16 40.62 -1.24
CA SER A 129 22.64 41.93 -0.76
C SER A 129 21.71 41.77 0.44
N THR A 130 21.69 42.82 1.30
CA THR A 130 20.72 42.92 2.42
C THR A 130 19.38 43.47 1.98
N ASP A 131 19.26 43.98 0.75
CA ASP A 131 18.03 44.53 0.21
C ASP A 131 17.10 43.43 -0.31
N PRO A 132 15.87 43.26 0.25
CA PRO A 132 14.89 42.26 -0.18
C PRO A 132 14.56 42.35 -1.67
N GLN A 133 14.46 43.56 -2.22
CA GLN A 133 14.08 43.76 -3.63
C GLN A 133 15.17 43.21 -4.58
N LEU A 134 16.42 43.38 -4.22
CA LEU A 134 17.52 42.83 -5.02
C LEU A 134 17.63 41.30 -4.92
N GLN A 135 17.28 40.72 -3.77
CA GLN A 135 17.23 39.27 -3.60
C GLN A 135 16.08 38.66 -4.43
N ILE A 136 14.90 39.28 -4.42
CA ILE A 136 13.76 38.84 -5.25
C ILE A 136 14.10 38.94 -6.73
N LEU A 137 14.64 40.06 -7.18
CA LEU A 137 15.09 40.25 -8.57
C LEU A 137 16.08 39.16 -9.01
N ALA A 138 17.09 38.89 -8.17
CA ALA A 138 18.08 37.88 -8.44
C ALA A 138 17.46 36.48 -8.58
N THR A 139 16.47 36.16 -7.72
CA THR A 139 15.76 34.88 -7.78
C THR A 139 14.95 34.77 -9.06
N GLN A 140 14.21 35.82 -9.45
CA GLN A 140 13.47 35.84 -10.72
C GLN A 140 14.38 35.60 -11.93
N SER A 141 15.55 36.23 -11.94
CA SER A 141 16.55 36.02 -13.00
C SER A 141 17.14 34.62 -12.97
N PHE A 142 17.37 34.06 -11.76
CA PHE A 142 17.80 32.67 -11.60
C PHE A 142 16.76 31.67 -12.12
N VAL A 143 15.47 31.89 -11.85
CA VAL A 143 14.38 31.04 -12.35
C VAL A 143 14.33 31.07 -13.88
N ARG A 144 14.54 32.26 -14.52
CA ARG A 144 14.64 32.35 -15.99
C ARG A 144 15.81 31.51 -16.52
N PHE A 145 16.96 31.58 -15.87
CA PHE A 145 18.13 30.74 -16.19
C PHE A 145 17.82 29.24 -16.00
N ALA A 146 17.13 28.86 -14.93
CA ALA A 146 16.79 27.48 -14.62
C ALA A 146 15.85 26.86 -15.67
N ASN A 147 15.04 27.68 -16.35
CA ASN A 147 14.14 27.22 -17.42
C ASN A 147 14.88 26.96 -18.77
N ILE A 148 16.18 27.26 -18.86
CA ILE A 148 17.00 26.93 -20.03
C ILE A 148 17.52 25.50 -19.83
N GLU A 149 17.22 24.61 -20.78
CA GLU A 149 17.52 23.19 -20.66
C GLU A 149 19.01 22.84 -20.78
N GLU A 150 19.80 23.68 -21.51
CA GLU A 150 21.21 23.41 -21.73
C GLU A 150 22.02 23.37 -20.41
N ASP A 151 22.83 22.33 -20.26
CA ASP A 151 23.70 22.19 -19.10
C ASP A 151 24.91 23.18 -19.17
N THR A 152 25.29 23.68 -18.01
CA THR A 152 26.36 24.66 -17.88
C THR A 152 27.31 24.33 -16.74
N PRO A 153 28.58 23.97 -17.05
CA PRO A 153 29.58 23.66 -16.01
C PRO A 153 29.80 24.77 -14.97
N SER A 154 29.54 26.01 -15.37
CA SER A 154 29.68 27.18 -14.45
C SER A 154 28.65 27.19 -13.34
N TYR A 155 27.48 26.55 -13.55
CA TYR A 155 26.42 26.40 -12.56
C TYR A 155 26.83 25.41 -11.47
N HIS A 156 27.37 24.27 -11.83
CA HIS A 156 27.76 23.22 -10.89
C HIS A 156 28.78 23.71 -9.85
N ARG A 157 29.69 24.59 -10.24
CA ARG A 157 30.68 25.18 -9.31
C ARG A 157 30.05 26.08 -8.22
N ARG A 158 28.82 26.53 -8.41
CA ARG A 158 28.11 27.47 -7.50
C ARG A 158 26.87 26.85 -6.85
N TYR A 159 26.67 25.59 -7.10
CA TYR A 159 25.47 24.86 -6.71
C TYR A 159 25.19 24.97 -5.20
N ASP A 160 26.17 24.65 -4.38
CA ASP A 160 26.05 24.74 -2.90
C ASP A 160 25.70 26.15 -2.42
N PHE A 161 26.23 27.17 -3.05
CA PHE A 161 25.85 28.55 -2.74
C PHE A 161 24.37 28.81 -2.96
N PHE A 162 23.82 28.41 -4.13
CA PHE A 162 22.44 28.67 -4.46
C PHE A 162 21.49 27.88 -3.56
N VAL A 163 21.76 26.60 -3.32
CA VAL A 163 20.99 25.77 -2.38
C VAL A 163 20.98 26.41 -1.00
N SER A 164 22.16 26.78 -0.47
CA SER A 164 22.29 27.37 0.87
C SER A 164 21.56 28.70 0.99
N LYS A 165 21.70 29.55 -0.03
CA LYS A 165 21.11 30.90 -0.01
C LYS A 165 19.59 30.87 -0.15
N PHE A 166 19.04 30.09 -1.08
CA PHE A 166 17.59 29.94 -1.26
C PHE A 166 16.96 29.26 -0.03
N SER A 167 17.60 28.24 0.54
CA SER A 167 17.16 27.64 1.80
C SER A 167 17.12 28.67 2.94
N ALA A 168 18.13 29.54 3.06
CA ALA A 168 18.13 30.60 4.05
C ALA A 168 16.99 31.62 3.83
N MET A 169 16.65 31.93 2.59
CA MET A 169 15.54 32.82 2.24
C MET A 169 14.17 32.19 2.63
N CYS A 170 14.01 30.89 2.50
CA CYS A 170 12.81 30.15 2.94
C CYS A 170 12.55 30.31 4.46
N HIS A 171 13.57 30.56 5.25
CA HIS A 171 13.51 30.78 6.70
C HIS A 171 13.55 32.26 7.10
N SER A 172 13.30 33.18 6.16
CA SER A 172 13.35 34.62 6.45
C SER A 172 12.42 35.01 7.60
N ASN A 173 12.95 35.74 8.58
CA ASN A 173 12.23 36.28 9.73
C ASN A 173 12.13 37.81 9.66
N HIS A 174 11.91 38.34 8.46
CA HIS A 174 11.69 39.78 8.30
C HIS A 174 10.55 40.27 9.20
N GLY A 175 10.70 41.45 9.82
CA GLY A 175 9.75 41.94 10.83
C GLY A 175 8.33 42.18 10.31
N GLU A 176 8.20 42.56 9.04
CA GLU A 176 6.91 42.78 8.38
C GLU A 176 6.46 41.52 7.62
N PRO A 177 5.16 41.14 7.74
CA PRO A 177 4.64 39.93 7.10
C PRO A 177 4.78 39.92 5.55
N GLY A 178 4.36 40.96 4.88
CA GLY A 178 4.36 41.07 3.43
C GLY A 178 5.75 40.92 2.78
N PRO A 179 6.79 41.66 3.20
CA PRO A 179 8.15 41.43 2.74
C PRO A 179 8.71 40.06 3.10
N ARG A 180 8.38 39.57 4.30
CA ARG A 180 8.79 38.23 4.76
C ARG A 180 8.30 37.12 3.82
N ASP A 181 6.99 37.15 3.51
CA ASP A 181 6.37 36.10 2.70
C ASP A 181 6.86 36.16 1.24
N ARG A 182 7.07 37.38 0.70
CA ARG A 182 7.70 37.56 -0.63
C ARG A 182 9.14 37.02 -0.69
N ILE A 183 9.94 37.20 0.38
CA ILE A 183 11.29 36.65 0.42
C ILE A 183 11.23 35.11 0.52
N ARG A 184 10.33 34.55 1.35
CA ARG A 184 10.12 33.11 1.46
C ARG A 184 9.68 32.51 0.13
N LEU A 185 8.69 33.14 -0.51
CA LEU A 185 8.21 32.74 -1.84
C LEU A 185 9.36 32.73 -2.86
N ALA A 186 10.15 33.81 -2.91
CA ALA A 186 11.34 33.86 -3.76
C ALA A 186 12.34 32.73 -3.42
N GLY A 187 12.56 32.43 -2.14
CA GLY A 187 13.42 31.33 -1.72
C GLY A 187 12.94 29.99 -2.26
N ILE A 188 11.64 29.70 -2.17
CA ILE A 188 11.03 28.46 -2.67
C ILE A 188 11.11 28.40 -4.21
N GLN A 189 10.83 29.50 -4.91
CA GLN A 189 10.99 29.61 -6.38
C GLN A 189 12.44 29.35 -6.80
N GLY A 190 13.41 29.88 -6.02
CA GLY A 190 14.84 29.60 -6.24
C GLY A 190 15.18 28.12 -6.08
N LEU A 191 14.68 27.45 -5.02
CA LEU A 191 14.83 26.00 -4.82
C LEU A 191 14.17 25.20 -5.95
N GLN A 192 12.98 25.59 -6.40
CA GLN A 192 12.33 24.96 -7.55
C GLN A 192 13.17 25.10 -8.83
N GLY A 193 13.79 26.27 -9.04
CA GLY A 193 14.74 26.46 -10.13
C GLY A 193 15.95 25.54 -10.02
N VAL A 194 16.50 25.35 -8.81
CA VAL A 194 17.59 24.40 -8.57
C VAL A 194 17.16 22.98 -8.91
N ILE A 195 15.98 22.55 -8.48
CA ILE A 195 15.42 21.22 -8.74
C ILE A 195 15.22 21.00 -10.25
N ARG A 196 14.69 22.01 -10.97
CA ARG A 196 14.48 21.93 -12.43
C ARG A 196 15.80 21.79 -13.19
N LYS A 197 16.85 22.43 -12.71
CA LYS A 197 18.19 22.40 -13.33
C LYS A 197 19.02 21.17 -12.94
N THR A 198 18.47 20.25 -12.17
CA THR A 198 19.17 19.04 -11.74
C THR A 198 19.33 18.07 -12.92
N VAL A 199 20.56 17.68 -13.19
CA VAL A 199 20.93 16.65 -14.17
C VAL A 199 21.11 15.32 -13.45
N SER A 200 20.67 14.24 -14.06
CA SER A 200 20.78 12.87 -13.53
C SER A 200 22.17 12.25 -13.83
N ASP A 201 23.24 13.02 -13.78
CA ASP A 201 24.58 12.53 -14.03
C ASP A 201 25.32 12.31 -12.69
N ASP A 202 25.69 11.07 -12.41
CA ASP A 202 26.38 10.65 -11.18
C ASP A 202 27.81 11.21 -11.08
N LEU A 203 28.34 11.78 -12.16
CA LEU A 203 29.69 12.36 -12.21
C LEU A 203 29.75 13.86 -11.80
N VAL A 204 28.60 14.48 -11.58
CA VAL A 204 28.46 15.88 -11.23
C VAL A 204 27.85 16.00 -9.83
N GLU A 205 28.30 17.03 -9.04
CA GLU A 205 27.65 17.39 -7.77
C GLU A 205 26.13 17.44 -7.94
N ASN A 206 25.43 16.59 -7.16
CA ASN A 206 24.06 16.30 -7.41
C ASN A 206 23.22 16.72 -6.19
N ILE A 207 21.99 17.13 -6.46
CA ILE A 207 21.02 17.60 -5.46
C ILE A 207 20.77 16.56 -4.36
N TRP A 208 20.90 15.27 -4.70
CA TRP A 208 20.59 14.14 -3.83
C TRP A 208 21.60 13.90 -2.72
N GLU A 209 22.71 14.60 -2.75
CA GLU A 209 23.68 14.54 -1.66
C GLU A 209 23.08 15.03 -0.34
N ALA A 210 23.52 14.39 0.74
CA ALA A 210 23.01 14.67 2.08
C ALA A 210 23.10 16.16 2.46
N GLN A 211 24.19 16.82 2.10
CA GLN A 211 24.41 18.24 2.40
C GLN A 211 23.38 19.18 1.77
N HIS A 212 22.83 18.81 0.61
CA HIS A 212 21.83 19.59 -0.10
C HIS A 212 20.41 19.22 0.36
N MET A 213 20.12 17.92 0.47
CA MET A 213 18.82 17.46 0.93
C MET A 213 18.49 17.92 2.35
N ASP A 214 19.50 17.96 3.26
CA ASP A 214 19.34 18.46 4.62
C ASP A 214 19.06 19.96 4.71
N LYS A 215 19.22 20.70 3.61
CA LYS A 215 18.84 22.12 3.50
C LYS A 215 17.49 22.27 2.78
N ILE A 216 17.30 21.60 1.65
CA ILE A 216 16.13 21.76 0.78
C ILE A 216 14.86 21.24 1.47
N VAL A 217 14.85 19.97 1.88
CA VAL A 217 13.64 19.31 2.42
C VAL A 217 13.13 19.99 3.69
N PRO A 218 13.95 20.29 4.71
CA PRO A 218 13.47 21.02 5.90
C PRO A 218 12.95 22.40 5.58
N SER A 219 13.53 23.11 4.58
CA SER A 219 13.06 24.43 4.16
C SER A 219 11.66 24.39 3.56
N LEU A 220 11.37 23.36 2.76
CA LEU A 220 10.04 23.13 2.18
C LEU A 220 9.02 22.77 3.27
N LEU A 221 9.35 21.80 4.14
CA LEU A 221 8.49 21.38 5.24
C LEU A 221 8.18 22.52 6.20
N TYR A 222 9.17 23.35 6.52
CA TYR A 222 8.94 24.54 7.38
C TYR A 222 7.90 25.50 6.83
N ASN A 223 7.88 25.71 5.51
CA ASN A 223 6.89 26.59 4.88
C ASN A 223 5.52 25.90 4.74
N MET A 224 5.47 24.57 4.59
CA MET A 224 4.22 23.80 4.57
C MET A 224 3.49 23.84 5.93
N GLN A 225 4.23 23.78 7.05
CA GLN A 225 3.66 23.88 8.40
C GLN A 225 2.88 25.16 8.66
N SER A 226 3.20 26.23 7.95
CA SER A 226 2.56 27.51 8.13
C SER A 226 1.13 27.55 7.58
N ALA A 227 0.72 26.60 6.76
CA ALA A 227 -0.62 26.55 6.14
C ALA A 227 -1.73 26.29 7.16
N GLU A 228 -1.54 25.40 8.13
CA GLU A 228 -2.58 25.05 9.12
C GLU A 228 -3.04 26.22 9.97
N LYS A 229 -2.18 27.22 10.15
CA LYS A 229 -2.54 28.44 10.90
C LYS A 229 -3.36 29.45 10.09
N TYR A 230 -3.33 29.35 8.77
CA TYR A 230 -4.04 30.29 7.88
C TYR A 230 -5.42 29.77 7.47
N GLU A 231 -5.62 28.47 7.33
CA GLU A 231 -6.94 27.90 6.97
C GLU A 231 -7.96 28.06 8.10
N THR A 232 -7.55 28.03 9.36
CA THR A 232 -8.44 28.26 10.51
C THR A 232 -8.92 29.71 10.64
N VAL A 233 -8.21 30.66 10.05
CA VAL A 233 -8.61 32.09 10.05
C VAL A 233 -9.48 32.44 8.83
N SER A 234 -9.30 31.77 7.72
CA SER A 234 -10.03 32.01 6.46
C SER A 234 -11.45 31.44 6.46
N CYS A 235 -11.76 30.42 7.28
CA CYS A 235 -13.12 29.86 7.37
C CYS A 235 -14.08 30.65 8.26
N ALA A 236 -13.64 31.72 8.95
CA ALA A 236 -14.46 32.47 9.88
C ALA A 236 -15.07 33.75 9.30
N GLU A 237 -14.69 34.22 8.12
CA GLU A 237 -15.25 35.44 7.54
C GLU A 237 -15.63 35.25 6.06
N GLY A 238 -16.94 35.16 5.84
CA GLY A 238 -17.58 35.66 4.63
C GLY A 238 -17.77 34.66 3.48
N GLY A 239 -18.95 34.05 3.42
CA GLY A 239 -19.52 33.55 2.19
C GLY A 239 -19.65 34.69 1.15
N GLY A 240 -18.93 34.53 0.02
CA GLY A 240 -19.05 35.43 -1.12
C GLY A 240 -18.53 34.67 -2.36
N ALA A 241 -19.46 34.16 -3.16
CA ALA A 241 -19.17 33.64 -4.49
C ALA A 241 -18.74 34.79 -5.42
N GLY A 242 -17.60 34.67 -6.08
CA GLY A 242 -17.28 35.56 -7.21
C GLY A 242 -15.77 35.76 -7.40
N GLY A 243 -15.20 35.25 -8.50
CA GLY A 243 -13.97 35.77 -9.08
C GLY A 243 -12.81 34.79 -9.16
N GLU A 244 -12.77 34.03 -10.25
CA GLU A 244 -11.53 33.47 -10.79
C GLU A 244 -10.65 34.63 -11.33
N GLU A 245 -9.86 35.28 -10.48
CA GLU A 245 -8.74 36.11 -10.94
C GLU A 245 -7.75 36.26 -9.77
N GLY A 246 -6.56 35.60 -9.87
CA GLY A 246 -5.37 35.88 -9.06
C GLY A 246 -5.36 35.24 -7.67
N GLU A 247 -5.39 33.92 -7.56
CA GLU A 247 -4.90 33.26 -6.35
C GLU A 247 -3.41 33.59 -6.18
N GLU A 248 -3.10 34.54 -5.30
CA GLU A 248 -1.71 34.82 -4.95
C GLU A 248 -1.02 33.53 -4.51
N GLU A 249 0.10 33.18 -5.20
CA GLU A 249 0.92 32.03 -4.82
C GLU A 249 1.35 32.15 -3.36
N SER A 250 0.77 31.35 -2.50
CA SER A 250 1.15 31.32 -1.09
C SER A 250 2.40 30.44 -0.87
N PRO A 251 3.33 30.81 0.04
CA PRO A 251 4.52 30.02 0.32
C PRO A 251 4.23 28.52 0.62
N PRO A 252 3.18 28.13 1.37
CA PRO A 252 2.88 26.73 1.64
C PRO A 252 2.51 25.92 0.38
N ARG A 253 1.64 26.47 -0.48
CA ARG A 253 1.24 25.77 -1.73
C ARG A 253 2.41 25.60 -2.68
N LEU A 254 3.25 26.64 -2.80
CA LEU A 254 4.44 26.55 -3.63
C LEU A 254 5.48 25.57 -3.06
N ALA A 255 5.63 25.51 -1.73
CA ALA A 255 6.52 24.55 -1.08
C ALA A 255 6.07 23.10 -1.31
N GLU A 256 4.76 22.85 -1.25
CA GLU A 256 4.18 21.55 -1.58
C GLU A 256 4.44 21.20 -3.05
N ALA A 257 4.18 22.11 -3.99
CA ALA A 257 4.43 21.89 -5.41
C ALA A 257 5.92 21.61 -5.67
N CYS A 258 6.82 22.35 -4.99
CA CYS A 258 8.26 22.15 -5.09
C CYS A 258 8.70 20.79 -4.54
N LEU A 259 8.09 20.30 -3.45
CA LEU A 259 8.34 18.96 -2.90
C LEU A 259 7.86 17.89 -3.88
N ARG A 260 6.71 18.06 -4.53
CA ARG A 260 6.20 17.15 -5.58
C ARG A 260 7.16 17.10 -6.77
N ASP A 261 7.63 18.25 -7.25
CA ASP A 261 8.61 18.35 -8.34
C ASP A 261 9.92 17.62 -8.02
N LEU A 262 10.39 17.74 -6.77
CA LEU A 262 11.57 17.04 -6.27
C LEU A 262 11.39 15.52 -6.30
N LEU A 263 10.28 15.03 -5.73
CA LEU A 263 9.98 13.61 -5.62
C LEU A 263 9.72 12.95 -6.97
N ALA A 264 9.06 13.65 -7.89
CA ALA A 264 8.81 13.15 -9.25
C ALA A 264 10.10 12.90 -10.05
N ARG A 265 11.20 13.59 -9.69
CA ARG A 265 12.53 13.41 -10.30
C ARG A 265 13.41 12.38 -9.59
N ALA A 266 12.99 11.90 -8.40
CA ALA A 266 13.78 10.98 -7.61
C ALA A 266 13.81 9.58 -8.24
N SER A 267 15.02 9.03 -8.45
CA SER A 267 15.21 7.61 -8.75
C SER A 267 15.10 6.76 -7.47
N PHE A 268 15.07 5.44 -7.61
CA PHE A 268 14.99 4.52 -6.46
C PHE A 268 16.03 4.80 -5.37
N GLY A 269 17.29 5.02 -5.76
CA GLY A 269 18.37 5.32 -4.80
C GLY A 269 18.21 6.66 -4.08
N HIS A 270 17.52 7.61 -4.70
CA HIS A 270 17.35 8.96 -4.17
C HIS A 270 16.19 9.11 -3.19
N ILE A 271 15.21 8.18 -3.18
CA ILE A 271 14.06 8.23 -2.25
C ILE A 271 14.53 8.30 -0.80
N ARG A 272 15.51 7.47 -0.42
CA ARG A 272 16.07 7.47 0.94
C ARG A 272 16.78 8.79 1.29
N SER A 273 17.41 9.44 0.29
CA SER A 273 18.04 10.74 0.48
C SER A 273 17.04 11.84 0.84
N VAL A 274 15.81 11.76 0.33
CA VAL A 274 14.70 12.67 0.66
C VAL A 274 14.04 12.29 1.98
N LEU A 275 13.79 10.99 2.22
CA LEU A 275 13.09 10.52 3.43
C LEU A 275 13.88 10.80 4.71
N ARG A 276 15.20 10.66 4.68
CA ARG A 276 16.03 10.91 5.85
C ARG A 276 15.86 12.32 6.44
N PRO A 277 15.96 13.43 5.68
CA PRO A 277 15.71 14.76 6.23
C PRO A 277 14.24 15.00 6.60
N VAL A 278 13.26 14.33 5.94
CA VAL A 278 11.86 14.38 6.36
C VAL A 278 11.73 13.83 7.78
N LEU A 279 12.15 12.58 8.01
CA LEU A 279 12.08 11.93 9.32
C LEU A 279 12.84 12.72 10.39
N THR A 280 14.04 13.20 10.07
CA THR A 280 14.84 14.02 10.98
C THR A 280 14.14 15.33 11.35
N HIS A 281 13.48 15.98 10.38
CA HIS A 281 12.72 17.21 10.61
C HIS A 281 11.52 16.98 11.54
N PHE A 282 10.76 15.89 11.31
CA PHE A 282 9.66 15.50 12.17
C PHE A 282 10.10 15.19 13.60
N ASP A 283 11.22 14.49 13.76
CA ASP A 283 11.77 14.17 15.08
C ASP A 283 12.31 15.40 15.82
N ARG A 284 12.95 16.33 15.09
CA ARG A 284 13.56 17.53 15.68
C ARG A 284 12.52 18.57 16.13
N HIS A 285 11.39 18.62 15.44
CA HIS A 285 10.35 19.63 15.68
C HIS A 285 9.08 19.06 16.31
N ASP A 286 9.12 17.78 16.77
CA ASP A 286 7.99 17.07 17.42
C ASP A 286 6.69 17.08 16.56
N LEU A 287 6.81 16.91 15.25
CA LEU A 287 5.71 17.06 14.30
C LEU A 287 4.91 15.76 14.06
N TRP A 288 5.16 14.73 14.82
CA TRP A 288 4.38 13.51 14.76
C TRP A 288 3.00 13.64 15.42
N ILE A 289 2.83 14.61 16.31
CA ILE A 289 1.60 14.84 17.06
C ILE A 289 1.22 16.33 16.96
N PRO A 290 0.04 16.67 16.39
CA PRO A 290 -0.99 15.80 15.80
C PRO A 290 -0.51 15.11 14.51
N THR A 291 -1.15 13.98 14.14
CA THR A 291 -0.71 13.14 13.01
C THR A 291 -1.04 13.71 11.64
N ASP A 292 -1.96 14.68 11.56
CA ASP A 292 -2.54 15.16 10.30
C ASP A 292 -1.49 15.72 9.34
N PHE A 293 -0.56 16.54 9.85
CA PHE A 293 0.52 17.08 9.03
C PHE A 293 1.47 15.98 8.53
N ALA A 294 1.81 15.02 9.40
CA ALA A 294 2.65 13.90 9.01
C ALA A 294 1.96 13.04 7.93
N VAL A 295 0.69 12.70 8.13
CA VAL A 295 -0.11 11.96 7.14
C VAL A 295 -0.17 12.72 5.81
N HIS A 296 -0.39 14.05 5.85
CA HIS A 296 -0.43 14.88 4.65
C HIS A 296 0.91 14.83 3.88
N VAL A 297 2.04 15.05 4.55
CA VAL A 297 3.37 15.02 3.93
C VAL A 297 3.68 13.63 3.34
N PHE A 298 3.42 12.55 4.09
CA PHE A 298 3.68 11.20 3.59
C PHE A 298 2.74 10.81 2.44
N LYS A 299 1.49 11.29 2.41
CA LYS A 299 0.61 11.15 1.24
C LYS A 299 1.18 11.88 0.02
N ILE A 300 1.67 13.11 0.18
CA ILE A 300 2.35 13.83 -0.91
C ILE A 300 3.52 13.00 -1.45
N ILE A 301 4.35 12.45 -0.55
CA ILE A 301 5.48 11.60 -0.95
C ILE A 301 4.98 10.40 -1.75
N MET A 302 4.01 9.65 -1.22
CA MET A 302 3.50 8.43 -1.86
C MET A 302 2.90 8.68 -3.24
N PHE A 303 2.15 9.78 -3.42
CA PHE A 303 1.53 10.12 -4.70
C PHE A 303 2.49 10.79 -5.71
N SER A 304 3.65 11.26 -5.26
CA SER A 304 4.61 11.95 -6.13
C SER A 304 5.74 11.06 -6.64
N ILE A 305 6.04 9.97 -5.93
CA ILE A 305 7.04 8.98 -6.35
C ILE A 305 6.44 8.00 -7.36
N GLN A 306 7.29 7.31 -8.12
CA GLN A 306 6.83 6.19 -8.94
C GLN A 306 6.31 5.06 -8.05
N ALA A 307 5.18 4.45 -8.43
CA ALA A 307 4.49 3.43 -7.63
C ALA A 307 5.42 2.28 -7.18
N GLN A 308 6.35 1.87 -8.05
CA GLN A 308 7.34 0.83 -7.75
C GLN A 308 8.31 1.18 -6.59
N TYR A 309 8.38 2.44 -6.17
CA TYR A 309 9.26 2.90 -5.08
C TYR A 309 8.53 3.06 -3.74
N SER A 310 7.20 2.91 -3.72
CA SER A 310 6.36 3.11 -2.54
C SER A 310 6.77 2.23 -1.35
N TYR A 311 7.26 1.02 -1.62
CA TYR A 311 7.78 0.15 -0.56
C TYR A 311 8.93 0.77 0.25
N SER A 312 9.81 1.56 -0.38
CA SER A 312 10.91 2.21 0.32
C SER A 312 10.45 3.21 1.39
N VAL A 313 9.29 3.84 1.19
CA VAL A 313 8.67 4.75 2.17
C VAL A 313 8.13 3.95 3.35
N VAL A 314 7.41 2.87 3.06
CA VAL A 314 6.87 1.95 4.09
C VAL A 314 8.02 1.36 4.92
N GLU A 315 9.08 0.87 4.28
CA GLU A 315 10.28 0.34 4.94
C GLU A 315 10.93 1.38 5.87
N ALA A 316 11.11 2.61 5.38
CA ALA A 316 11.70 3.69 6.18
C ALA A 316 10.88 4.02 7.43
N LEU A 317 9.54 4.05 7.32
CA LEU A 317 8.65 4.24 8.47
C LEU A 317 8.67 3.05 9.42
N MET A 318 8.68 1.82 8.91
CA MET A 318 8.77 0.62 9.74
C MET A 318 10.07 0.59 10.56
N GLN A 319 11.19 1.01 9.98
CA GLN A 319 12.46 1.12 10.70
C GLN A 319 12.42 2.14 11.84
N GLN A 320 11.53 3.12 11.76
CA GLN A 320 11.34 4.15 12.79
C GLN A 320 10.29 3.81 13.86
N LEU A 321 9.54 2.70 13.70
CA LEU A 321 8.45 2.34 14.63
C LEU A 321 8.92 2.18 16.08
N GLU A 322 10.10 1.60 16.31
CA GLU A 322 10.63 1.38 17.65
C GLU A 322 11.31 2.61 18.24
N ALA A 323 11.69 3.58 17.42
CA ALA A 323 12.34 4.79 17.86
C ALA A 323 11.35 5.76 18.54
N GLY A 324 11.77 6.42 19.60
CA GLY A 324 10.96 7.43 20.29
C GLY A 324 10.21 6.92 21.52
N ARG A 325 9.46 7.84 22.15
CA ARG A 325 8.62 7.57 23.34
C ARG A 325 7.21 7.16 22.93
N GLY A 326 6.43 6.57 23.85
CA GLY A 326 5.18 5.89 23.60
C GLY A 326 4.18 6.60 22.68
N GLY A 327 3.86 7.87 22.93
CA GLY A 327 2.94 8.64 22.08
C GLY A 327 3.44 8.85 20.66
N VAL A 328 4.74 9.09 20.46
CA VAL A 328 5.35 9.26 19.14
C VAL A 328 5.35 7.94 18.37
N ARG A 329 5.56 6.80 19.04
CA ARG A 329 5.49 5.47 18.40
C ARG A 329 4.08 5.19 17.88
N ALA A 330 3.06 5.48 18.68
CA ALA A 330 1.66 5.35 18.27
C ALA A 330 1.33 6.25 17.08
N ALA A 331 1.80 7.50 17.08
CA ALA A 331 1.63 8.44 15.99
C ALA A 331 2.30 7.93 14.69
N ARG A 332 3.53 7.44 14.75
CA ARG A 332 4.24 6.84 13.59
C ARG A 332 3.51 5.62 13.04
N ALA A 333 2.98 4.76 13.93
CA ALA A 333 2.18 3.61 13.50
C ALA A 333 0.85 4.05 12.87
N ALA A 334 0.23 5.14 13.35
CA ALA A 334 -0.98 5.71 12.75
C ALA A 334 -0.69 6.32 11.36
N VAL A 335 0.44 7.00 11.19
CA VAL A 335 0.90 7.48 9.88
C VAL A 335 1.15 6.31 8.93
N LEU A 336 1.82 5.25 9.40
CA LEU A 336 2.01 4.04 8.62
C LEU A 336 0.68 3.43 8.18
N ALA A 337 -0.31 3.33 9.08
CA ALA A 337 -1.65 2.85 8.75
C ALA A 337 -2.31 3.67 7.64
N ALA A 338 -2.18 5.00 7.70
CA ALA A 338 -2.79 5.91 6.72
C ALA A 338 -2.18 5.86 5.32
N ILE A 339 -0.93 5.38 5.18
CA ILE A 339 -0.22 5.36 3.89
C ILE A 339 0.00 3.96 3.32
N VAL A 340 -0.06 2.93 4.15
CA VAL A 340 0.27 1.57 3.71
C VAL A 340 -0.70 1.05 2.65
N GLY A 341 -1.96 1.46 2.71
CA GLY A 341 -2.97 1.15 1.69
C GLY A 341 -2.64 1.72 0.31
N ILE A 342 -1.98 2.88 0.25
CA ILE A 342 -1.53 3.48 -1.01
C ILE A 342 -0.40 2.64 -1.65
N ALA A 343 0.43 2.01 -0.81
CA ALA A 343 1.56 1.19 -1.25
C ALA A 343 1.18 -0.24 -1.64
N ALA A 344 -0.02 -0.71 -1.28
CA ALA A 344 -0.42 -2.12 -1.41
C ALA A 344 -0.78 -2.57 -2.83
N GLY A 345 -0.47 -1.78 -3.87
CA GLY A 345 -0.60 -2.19 -5.27
C GLY A 345 0.43 -3.27 -5.67
N ASP A 346 0.48 -3.59 -6.94
CA ASP A 346 1.30 -4.66 -7.55
C ASP A 346 2.81 -4.61 -7.20
N SER A 347 3.30 -3.47 -6.73
CA SER A 347 4.71 -3.25 -6.41
C SER A 347 5.18 -3.87 -5.09
N VAL A 348 4.28 -4.25 -4.20
CA VAL A 348 4.61 -4.70 -2.82
C VAL A 348 4.56 -6.23 -2.66
N GLY A 349 4.07 -6.96 -3.66
CA GLY A 349 3.86 -8.42 -3.61
C GLY A 349 4.98 -9.23 -2.94
N PRO A 350 6.27 -9.09 -3.33
CA PRO A 350 7.36 -9.86 -2.73
C PRO A 350 7.64 -9.53 -1.26
N SER A 351 7.31 -8.34 -0.81
CA SER A 351 7.65 -7.81 0.51
C SER A 351 6.49 -7.89 1.53
N VAL A 352 5.33 -8.40 1.12
CA VAL A 352 4.13 -8.51 1.98
C VAL A 352 4.44 -9.23 3.29
N LEU A 353 5.05 -10.39 3.22
CA LEU A 353 5.36 -11.20 4.42
C LEU A 353 6.40 -10.52 5.32
N GLU A 354 7.32 -9.75 4.76
CA GLU A 354 8.31 -8.99 5.51
C GLU A 354 7.65 -7.86 6.31
N ILE A 355 6.76 -7.09 5.68
CA ILE A 355 5.96 -6.04 6.35
C ILE A 355 5.17 -6.64 7.51
N ILE A 356 4.45 -7.73 7.26
CA ILE A 356 3.62 -8.38 8.26
C ILE A 356 4.48 -8.92 9.41
N ASN A 357 5.58 -9.59 9.10
CA ASN A 357 6.48 -10.11 10.13
C ASN A 357 7.08 -8.99 10.99
N ASN A 358 7.40 -7.84 10.38
CA ASN A 358 7.88 -6.66 11.11
C ASN A 358 6.79 -6.11 12.04
N ILE A 359 5.56 -5.93 11.56
CA ILE A 359 4.42 -5.48 12.38
C ILE A 359 4.17 -6.45 13.55
N LEU A 360 4.13 -7.76 13.30
CA LEU A 360 3.92 -8.77 14.35
C LEU A 360 5.08 -8.83 15.34
N THR A 361 6.31 -8.59 14.90
CA THR A 361 7.49 -8.50 15.78
C THR A 361 7.39 -7.30 16.71
N ASN A 362 6.98 -6.15 16.17
CA ASN A 362 6.73 -4.93 16.95
C ASN A 362 5.59 -5.11 17.95
N LEU A 363 4.51 -5.79 17.58
CA LEU A 363 3.41 -6.14 18.47
C LEU A 363 3.90 -7.03 19.62
N ARG A 364 4.70 -8.05 19.34
CA ARG A 364 5.29 -8.93 20.35
C ARG A 364 6.23 -8.18 21.29
N ALA A 365 7.09 -7.31 20.74
CA ALA A 365 7.98 -6.46 21.55
C ALA A 365 7.19 -5.50 22.45
N SER A 366 6.08 -4.95 21.95
CA SER A 366 5.17 -4.08 22.73
C SER A 366 4.55 -4.83 23.91
N VAL A 367 4.08 -6.06 23.72
CA VAL A 367 3.54 -6.92 24.81
C VAL A 367 4.58 -7.18 25.89
N ALA A 368 5.83 -7.45 25.50
CA ALA A 368 6.92 -7.67 26.45
C ALA A 368 7.24 -6.44 27.30
N ARG A 369 7.03 -5.22 26.75
CA ARG A 369 7.25 -3.93 27.46
C ARG A 369 6.07 -3.49 28.33
N GLY A 370 4.89 -4.06 28.11
CA GLY A 370 3.59 -3.54 28.55
C GLY A 370 3.29 -3.45 30.05
N ALA A 371 4.21 -3.82 30.95
CA ALA A 371 3.93 -3.80 32.38
C ALA A 371 3.97 -2.39 33.01
N GLU A 372 4.71 -1.43 32.45
CA GLU A 372 4.93 -0.11 33.05
C GLU A 372 4.13 1.05 32.40
N LYS A 373 3.68 0.90 31.15
CA LYS A 373 3.01 1.97 30.39
C LYS A 373 1.82 1.44 29.57
N GLU A 374 0.88 0.83 30.22
CA GLU A 374 -0.21 0.08 29.60
C GLU A 374 -1.05 0.87 28.59
N THR A 375 -1.35 2.14 28.86
CA THR A 375 -2.19 2.97 27.98
C THR A 375 -1.46 3.37 26.69
N GLU A 376 -0.20 3.76 26.76
CA GLU A 376 0.63 4.12 25.61
C GLU A 376 0.88 2.92 24.69
N GLU A 377 1.17 1.75 25.29
CA GLU A 377 1.38 0.52 24.52
C GLU A 377 0.09 0.03 23.86
N LYS A 378 -1.08 0.18 24.50
CA LYS A 378 -2.38 -0.13 23.88
C LYS A 378 -2.64 0.71 22.64
N LEU A 379 -2.42 2.01 22.69
CA LEU A 379 -2.58 2.89 21.52
C LEU A 379 -1.63 2.49 20.39
N TYR A 380 -0.39 2.15 20.72
CA TYR A 380 0.58 1.68 19.74
C TYR A 380 0.16 0.35 19.10
N GLN A 381 -0.31 -0.61 19.90
CA GLN A 381 -0.80 -1.90 19.44
C GLN A 381 -2.03 -1.74 18.52
N GLU A 382 -2.97 -0.88 18.89
CA GLU A 382 -4.15 -0.58 18.06
C GLU A 382 -3.76 0.05 16.72
N ALA A 383 -2.82 0.98 16.72
CA ALA A 383 -2.33 1.60 15.49
C ALA A 383 -1.64 0.58 14.57
N LEU A 384 -0.84 -0.36 15.11
CA LEU A 384 -0.22 -1.43 14.34
C LEU A 384 -1.24 -2.43 13.79
N ILE A 385 -2.26 -2.78 14.56
CA ILE A 385 -3.35 -3.67 14.11
C ILE A 385 -4.14 -2.99 12.98
N ASN A 386 -4.40 -1.69 13.09
CA ASN A 386 -5.04 -0.93 12.03
C ASN A 386 -4.17 -0.88 10.77
N ALA A 387 -2.86 -0.63 10.90
CA ALA A 387 -1.94 -0.67 9.77
C ALA A 387 -1.95 -2.03 9.06
N LEU A 388 -2.01 -3.12 9.81
CA LEU A 388 -2.11 -4.46 9.25
C LEU A 388 -3.43 -4.66 8.47
N GLY A 389 -4.55 -4.16 9.01
CA GLY A 389 -5.84 -4.23 8.35
C GLY A 389 -5.91 -3.42 7.06
N GLU A 390 -5.49 -2.16 7.11
CA GLU A 390 -5.42 -1.29 5.93
C GLU A 390 -4.54 -1.89 4.83
N PHE A 391 -3.41 -2.49 5.23
CA PHE A 391 -2.54 -3.19 4.29
C PHE A 391 -3.24 -4.41 3.67
N ALA A 392 -3.91 -5.24 4.48
CA ALA A 392 -4.59 -6.42 4.01
C ALA A 392 -5.77 -6.08 3.07
N ASP A 393 -6.47 -4.97 3.28
CA ASP A 393 -7.64 -4.60 2.46
C ASP A 393 -7.30 -4.48 0.97
N HIS A 394 -6.11 -4.00 0.65
CA HIS A 394 -5.64 -3.78 -0.72
C HIS A 394 -4.99 -5.01 -1.36
N LEU A 395 -4.91 -6.14 -0.64
CA LEU A 395 -4.31 -7.38 -1.15
C LEU A 395 -5.36 -8.31 -1.77
N PRO A 396 -4.99 -9.18 -2.73
CA PRO A 396 -5.86 -10.21 -3.24
C PRO A 396 -6.22 -11.25 -2.15
N ASP A 397 -7.40 -11.85 -2.25
CA ASP A 397 -7.95 -12.73 -1.21
C ASP A 397 -7.06 -13.93 -0.87
N TYR A 398 -6.35 -14.52 -1.85
CA TYR A 398 -5.41 -15.61 -1.57
C TYR A 398 -4.27 -15.19 -0.64
N GLN A 399 -3.74 -13.96 -0.79
CA GLN A 399 -2.71 -13.43 0.10
C GLN A 399 -3.28 -13.13 1.50
N LYS A 400 -4.54 -12.71 1.61
CA LYS A 400 -5.20 -12.53 2.90
C LYS A 400 -5.28 -13.84 3.68
N ILE A 401 -5.57 -14.95 3.01
CA ILE A 401 -5.55 -16.28 3.62
C ILE A 401 -4.15 -16.65 4.10
N ASP A 402 -3.11 -16.43 3.29
CA ASP A 402 -1.73 -16.69 3.69
C ASP A 402 -1.32 -15.86 4.91
N ILE A 403 -1.75 -14.60 4.97
CA ILE A 403 -1.53 -13.73 6.14
C ILE A 403 -2.25 -14.29 7.37
N MET A 404 -3.52 -14.65 7.25
CA MET A 404 -4.29 -15.22 8.35
C MET A 404 -3.65 -16.52 8.86
N MET A 405 -3.21 -17.40 7.96
CA MET A 405 -2.45 -18.61 8.29
C MET A 405 -1.14 -18.27 9.02
N PHE A 406 -0.42 -17.26 8.54
CA PHE A 406 0.83 -16.84 9.17
C PHE A 406 0.59 -16.30 10.59
N ILE A 407 -0.45 -15.50 10.80
CA ILE A 407 -0.81 -14.96 12.11
C ILE A 407 -1.22 -16.09 13.07
N VAL A 408 -2.11 -16.98 12.67
CA VAL A 408 -2.62 -18.04 13.55
C VAL A 408 -1.50 -19.00 14.00
N ASN A 409 -0.53 -19.26 13.12
CA ASN A 409 0.64 -20.09 13.46
C ASN A 409 1.59 -19.43 14.46
N LYS A 410 1.48 -18.11 14.69
CA LYS A 410 2.24 -17.38 15.71
C LYS A 410 1.53 -17.28 17.06
N VAL A 411 0.27 -17.72 17.13
CA VAL A 411 -0.50 -17.71 18.38
C VAL A 411 0.11 -18.73 19.36
N PRO A 412 0.43 -18.34 20.60
CA PRO A 412 0.97 -19.25 21.60
C PRO A 412 -0.01 -20.40 21.92
N GLY A 413 0.47 -21.64 21.87
CA GLY A 413 -0.32 -22.85 22.12
C GLY A 413 -0.21 -23.43 23.53
N ALA A 414 0.15 -22.65 24.56
CA ALA A 414 0.37 -23.14 25.91
C ALA A 414 -0.95 -23.52 26.60
N ALA A 415 -0.98 -24.69 27.24
CA ALA A 415 -2.15 -25.15 28.02
C ALA A 415 -2.47 -24.24 29.22
N LYS A 416 -1.49 -23.53 29.77
CA LYS A 416 -1.64 -22.47 30.77
C LYS A 416 -0.77 -21.28 30.32
N PRO A 417 -1.33 -20.32 29.60
CA PRO A 417 -0.56 -19.19 29.13
C PRO A 417 -0.13 -18.30 30.28
N SER A 418 1.09 -17.76 30.18
CA SER A 418 1.50 -16.65 31.04
C SER A 418 0.65 -15.43 30.75
N ARG A 419 0.61 -14.42 31.63
CA ARG A 419 -0.11 -13.17 31.38
C ARG A 419 0.35 -12.51 30.05
N ALA A 420 1.64 -12.58 29.75
CA ALA A 420 2.19 -12.07 28.49
C ALA A 420 1.73 -12.90 27.28
N ASP A 421 1.68 -14.23 27.41
CA ASP A 421 1.19 -15.10 26.33
C ASP A 421 -0.31 -14.89 26.07
N ALA A 422 -1.12 -14.74 27.13
CA ALA A 422 -2.54 -14.42 27.00
C ALA A 422 -2.78 -13.07 26.30
N MET A 423 -1.98 -12.06 26.66
CA MET A 423 -2.04 -10.74 26.00
C MET A 423 -1.60 -10.84 24.54
N LEU A 424 -0.52 -11.55 24.24
CA LEU A 424 -0.06 -11.78 22.88
C LEU A 424 -1.09 -12.54 22.05
N GLN A 425 -1.70 -13.59 22.62
CA GLN A 425 -2.78 -14.35 21.99
C GLN A 425 -3.95 -13.42 21.63
N HIS A 426 -4.38 -12.58 22.59
CA HIS A 426 -5.47 -11.62 22.37
C HIS A 426 -5.16 -10.62 21.23
N ILE A 427 -3.93 -10.07 21.19
CA ILE A 427 -3.50 -9.13 20.16
C ILE A 427 -3.40 -9.79 18.77
N LEU A 428 -2.85 -11.00 18.71
CA LEU A 428 -2.76 -11.74 17.45
C LEU A 428 -4.15 -12.11 16.90
N LEU A 429 -5.10 -12.48 17.77
CA LEU A 429 -6.48 -12.74 17.37
C LEU A 429 -7.22 -11.47 16.92
N LYS A 430 -6.97 -10.32 17.57
CA LYS A 430 -7.45 -9.02 17.07
C LYS A 430 -6.88 -8.68 15.69
N SER A 431 -5.59 -8.95 15.48
CA SER A 431 -4.95 -8.78 14.17
C SER A 431 -5.58 -9.69 13.12
N LEU A 432 -5.83 -10.95 13.46
CA LEU A 432 -6.50 -11.92 12.60
C LEU A 432 -7.93 -11.48 12.26
N LEU A 433 -8.70 -10.99 13.25
CA LEU A 433 -10.04 -10.46 13.04
C LEU A 433 -10.03 -9.25 12.09
N LYS A 434 -9.06 -8.34 12.27
CA LYS A 434 -8.94 -7.15 11.42
C LYS A 434 -8.63 -7.51 9.98
N VAL A 435 -7.74 -8.48 9.73
CA VAL A 435 -7.46 -9.01 8.39
C VAL A 435 -8.67 -9.77 7.83
N GLY A 436 -9.31 -10.63 8.64
CA GLY A 436 -10.50 -11.37 8.24
C GLY A 436 -11.66 -10.48 7.80
N ALA A 437 -11.82 -9.30 8.44
CA ALA A 437 -12.86 -8.34 8.08
C ALA A 437 -12.71 -7.77 6.65
N THR A 438 -11.53 -7.86 6.07
CA THR A 438 -11.29 -7.43 4.68
C THR A 438 -11.44 -8.57 3.66
N TYR A 439 -11.63 -9.80 4.13
CA TYR A 439 -11.77 -10.99 3.29
C TYR A 439 -13.23 -11.21 2.87
N LYS A 440 -13.46 -11.43 1.59
CA LYS A 440 -14.79 -11.73 1.05
C LYS A 440 -14.92 -13.21 0.76
N THR A 441 -15.63 -13.93 1.64
CA THR A 441 -15.84 -15.36 1.49
C THR A 441 -16.76 -15.67 0.31
N THR A 442 -16.26 -16.44 -0.65
CA THR A 442 -17.04 -16.99 -1.77
C THR A 442 -17.40 -18.44 -1.53
N GLU A 443 -16.42 -19.24 -1.10
CA GLU A 443 -16.54 -20.67 -0.80
C GLU A 443 -15.88 -20.95 0.56
N LEU A 444 -16.51 -21.77 1.39
CA LEU A 444 -15.99 -22.11 2.72
C LEU A 444 -14.66 -22.88 2.65
N SER A 445 -14.46 -23.69 1.63
CA SER A 445 -13.22 -24.43 1.43
C SER A 445 -12.01 -23.52 1.18
N LYS A 446 -12.21 -22.35 0.57
CA LYS A 446 -11.18 -21.34 0.33
C LYS A 446 -10.93 -20.50 1.58
N ALA A 447 -12.00 -20.12 2.31
CA ALA A 447 -11.89 -19.35 3.54
C ALA A 447 -11.26 -20.16 4.70
N PHE A 448 -11.48 -21.46 4.71
CA PHE A 448 -11.02 -22.36 5.76
C PHE A 448 -10.17 -23.53 5.22
N PRO A 449 -8.92 -23.28 4.77
CA PRO A 449 -7.96 -24.36 4.55
C PRO A 449 -7.85 -25.26 5.78
N ALA A 450 -7.66 -26.56 5.61
CA ALA A 450 -7.72 -27.55 6.71
C ALA A 450 -6.83 -27.19 7.90
N ALA A 451 -5.59 -26.76 7.66
CA ALA A 451 -4.66 -26.36 8.72
C ALA A 451 -5.11 -25.09 9.45
N PHE A 452 -5.73 -24.15 8.75
CA PHE A 452 -6.29 -22.93 9.35
C PHE A 452 -7.50 -23.25 10.23
N LEU A 453 -8.44 -24.01 9.70
CA LEU A 453 -9.62 -24.47 10.45
C LEU A 453 -9.22 -25.22 11.72
N GLU A 454 -8.30 -26.18 11.64
CA GLU A 454 -7.82 -26.95 12.78
C GLU A 454 -7.20 -26.04 13.85
N ALA A 455 -6.39 -25.05 13.43
CA ALA A 455 -5.79 -24.08 14.34
C ALA A 455 -6.84 -23.21 15.05
N LEU A 456 -7.90 -22.77 14.33
CA LEU A 456 -9.02 -22.04 14.92
C LEU A 456 -9.83 -22.90 15.89
N LEU A 457 -10.20 -24.13 15.50
CA LEU A 457 -10.98 -25.03 16.35
C LEU A 457 -10.28 -25.40 17.65
N ARG A 458 -8.94 -25.51 17.66
CA ARG A 458 -8.17 -25.69 18.90
C ARG A 458 -8.32 -24.52 19.89
N LEU A 459 -8.58 -23.33 19.41
CA LEU A 459 -8.77 -22.15 20.27
C LEU A 459 -10.20 -22.08 20.87
N SER A 460 -11.16 -22.91 20.43
CA SER A 460 -12.53 -22.96 20.98
C SER A 460 -12.55 -23.37 22.45
N SER A 461 -11.55 -24.15 22.88
CA SER A 461 -11.37 -24.59 24.27
C SER A 461 -10.36 -23.77 25.06
N ALA A 462 -9.95 -22.58 24.57
CA ALA A 462 -9.03 -21.71 25.29
C ALA A 462 -9.57 -21.36 26.68
N THR A 463 -8.68 -21.31 27.69
CA THR A 463 -9.06 -21.03 29.09
C THR A 463 -9.65 -19.65 29.27
N GLU A 464 -9.17 -18.66 28.50
CA GLU A 464 -9.58 -17.27 28.62
C GLU A 464 -10.89 -17.00 27.84
N PRO A 465 -11.98 -16.53 28.52
CA PRO A 465 -13.26 -16.26 27.84
C PRO A 465 -13.17 -15.24 26.72
N SER A 466 -12.38 -14.19 26.88
CA SER A 466 -12.18 -13.13 25.88
C SER A 466 -11.55 -13.66 24.59
N THR A 467 -10.65 -14.63 24.69
CA THR A 467 -10.05 -15.34 23.56
C THR A 467 -11.11 -16.09 22.75
N ARG A 468 -12.02 -16.78 23.45
CA ARG A 468 -13.12 -17.52 22.80
C ARG A 468 -14.10 -16.58 22.10
N VAL A 469 -14.41 -15.42 22.68
CA VAL A 469 -15.24 -14.40 22.02
C VAL A 469 -14.58 -13.91 20.72
N LEU A 470 -13.28 -13.60 20.77
CA LEU A 470 -12.54 -13.17 19.57
C LEU A 470 -12.55 -14.25 18.48
N LEU A 471 -12.36 -15.52 18.88
CA LEU A 471 -12.45 -16.64 17.93
C LEU A 471 -13.81 -16.69 17.25
N GLN A 472 -14.91 -16.61 18.02
CA GLN A 472 -16.25 -16.62 17.44
C GLN A 472 -16.47 -15.43 16.48
N ARG A 473 -15.99 -14.25 16.84
CA ARG A 473 -16.05 -13.07 15.94
C ARG A 473 -15.25 -13.27 14.64
N ILE A 474 -14.10 -13.94 14.69
CA ILE A 474 -13.34 -14.32 13.49
C ILE A 474 -14.17 -15.29 12.63
N LEU A 475 -14.78 -16.30 13.25
CA LEU A 475 -15.66 -17.22 12.53
C LEU A 475 -16.88 -16.51 11.92
N HIS A 476 -17.51 -15.57 12.65
CA HIS A 476 -18.60 -14.75 12.12
C HIS A 476 -18.17 -14.01 10.85
N THR A 477 -17.02 -13.34 10.90
CA THR A 477 -16.50 -12.54 9.77
C THR A 477 -16.24 -13.39 8.53
N LEU A 478 -15.79 -14.65 8.72
CA LEU A 478 -15.47 -15.54 7.61
C LEU A 478 -16.66 -16.38 7.13
N LEU A 479 -17.67 -16.62 7.98
CA LEU A 479 -18.87 -17.36 7.64
C LEU A 479 -19.94 -16.48 7.01
N ASP A 480 -20.10 -15.24 7.50
CA ASP A 480 -21.16 -14.35 7.04
C ASP A 480 -20.85 -13.76 5.67
N ARG A 481 -21.62 -14.16 4.68
CA ARG A 481 -21.49 -13.69 3.30
C ARG A 481 -22.48 -12.59 2.93
N ARG A 482 -23.47 -12.35 3.80
CA ARG A 482 -24.66 -11.55 3.47
C ARG A 482 -25.08 -10.59 4.57
N ASP A 483 -24.15 -10.21 5.42
CA ASP A 483 -24.39 -9.29 6.54
C ASP A 483 -25.55 -9.73 7.47
N ASN A 484 -25.62 -11.04 7.77
CA ASN A 484 -26.60 -11.61 8.69
C ASN A 484 -26.16 -11.51 10.17
N VAL A 485 -24.87 -11.33 10.46
CA VAL A 485 -24.33 -11.21 11.84
C VAL A 485 -25.09 -10.18 12.67
N PRO A 486 -25.34 -8.94 12.22
CA PRO A 486 -26.06 -7.96 13.05
C PRO A 486 -27.48 -8.40 13.40
N ARG A 487 -28.12 -9.22 12.54
CA ARG A 487 -29.48 -9.73 12.70
C ARG A 487 -29.55 -10.96 13.61
N LEU A 488 -28.43 -11.71 13.68
CA LEU A 488 -28.29 -12.92 14.50
C LEU A 488 -27.50 -12.68 15.80
N ALA A 489 -27.03 -11.45 16.05
CA ALA A 489 -26.24 -11.14 17.24
C ALA A 489 -27.02 -11.29 18.56
N VAL A 490 -28.34 -11.21 18.51
CA VAL A 490 -29.23 -11.35 19.67
C VAL A 490 -30.04 -12.62 19.53
N VAL A 491 -30.05 -13.44 20.59
CA VAL A 491 -30.87 -14.65 20.63
C VAL A 491 -32.36 -14.24 20.63
N THR A 492 -33.11 -14.69 19.63
CA THR A 492 -34.51 -14.32 19.39
C THR A 492 -35.35 -15.51 18.93
N LEU A 493 -36.66 -15.38 18.96
CA LEU A 493 -37.61 -16.34 18.35
C LEU A 493 -38.31 -15.75 17.14
N ASP A 494 -38.19 -14.45 16.90
CA ASP A 494 -38.80 -13.74 15.79
C ASP A 494 -37.76 -13.51 14.66
N TYR A 495 -37.75 -14.42 13.71
CA TYR A 495 -36.88 -14.35 12.54
C TYR A 495 -37.58 -13.74 11.31
N ASP A 496 -38.89 -13.63 11.31
CA ASP A 496 -39.63 -12.94 10.23
C ASP A 496 -39.31 -11.45 10.23
N ALA A 497 -39.29 -10.82 11.42
CA ALA A 497 -38.90 -9.43 11.58
C ALA A 497 -37.41 -9.18 11.33
N ALA A 498 -36.55 -10.20 11.52
CA ALA A 498 -35.11 -10.06 11.34
C ALA A 498 -34.67 -9.84 9.88
N GLY A 499 -35.48 -10.27 8.91
CA GLY A 499 -35.20 -10.05 7.47
C GLY A 499 -33.91 -10.71 6.99
N LEU A 500 -33.68 -11.97 7.35
CA LEU A 500 -32.47 -12.73 7.01
C LEU A 500 -32.30 -12.90 5.51
N SER A 501 -31.07 -12.72 5.03
CA SER A 501 -30.72 -13.02 3.64
C SER A 501 -30.25 -14.47 3.54
N VAL A 502 -31.08 -15.32 2.91
CA VAL A 502 -30.83 -16.75 2.78
C VAL A 502 -30.72 -17.15 1.31
N GLU A 503 -29.66 -17.87 0.97
CA GLU A 503 -29.46 -18.46 -0.35
C GLU A 503 -29.27 -19.97 -0.26
N LYS A 504 -29.44 -20.65 -1.38
CA LYS A 504 -29.19 -22.08 -1.45
C LYS A 504 -27.72 -22.39 -1.27
N CYS A 505 -27.42 -23.35 -0.40
CA CYS A 505 -26.06 -23.82 -0.15
C CYS A 505 -25.39 -24.35 -1.43
N SER A 506 -24.15 -23.98 -1.67
CA SER A 506 -23.37 -24.44 -2.82
C SER A 506 -22.94 -25.91 -2.66
N ARG A 507 -22.74 -26.61 -3.78
CA ARG A 507 -22.23 -27.99 -3.76
C ARG A 507 -20.85 -28.07 -3.09
N GLN A 508 -20.00 -27.08 -3.28
CA GLN A 508 -18.66 -27.03 -2.68
C GLN A 508 -18.73 -26.89 -1.16
N ASP A 509 -19.68 -26.09 -0.65
CA ASP A 509 -19.88 -25.93 0.78
C ASP A 509 -20.48 -27.19 1.42
N LEU A 510 -21.34 -27.92 0.69
CA LEU A 510 -21.83 -29.25 1.14
C LEU A 510 -20.66 -30.26 1.26
N ILE A 511 -19.74 -30.29 0.31
CA ILE A 511 -18.56 -31.14 0.38
C ILE A 511 -17.66 -30.72 1.55
N PHE A 512 -17.49 -29.43 1.76
CA PHE A 512 -16.72 -28.90 2.88
C PHE A 512 -17.30 -29.33 4.22
N ILE A 513 -18.61 -29.15 4.42
CA ILE A 513 -19.25 -29.49 5.69
C ILE A 513 -19.31 -31.01 5.91
N SER A 514 -19.51 -31.83 4.86
CA SER A 514 -19.44 -33.28 4.98
C SER A 514 -18.07 -33.78 5.47
N LYS A 515 -17.00 -33.07 5.11
CA LYS A 515 -15.62 -33.38 5.51
C LYS A 515 -15.24 -32.85 6.89
N HIS A 516 -15.66 -31.61 7.20
CA HIS A 516 -15.21 -30.89 8.39
C HIS A 516 -16.30 -30.67 9.45
N GLY A 517 -17.57 -30.97 9.13
CA GLY A 517 -18.71 -30.67 9.99
C GLY A 517 -18.63 -31.29 11.37
N TYR A 518 -18.16 -32.52 11.48
CA TYR A 518 -17.95 -33.18 12.78
C TYR A 518 -17.00 -32.38 13.69
N ALA A 519 -15.86 -31.96 13.16
CA ALA A 519 -14.87 -31.20 13.94
C ALA A 519 -15.42 -29.82 14.35
N ILE A 520 -16.14 -29.14 13.43
CA ILE A 520 -16.76 -27.84 13.71
C ILE A 520 -17.84 -27.97 14.79
N PHE A 521 -18.78 -28.91 14.63
CA PHE A 521 -19.87 -29.08 15.56
C PHE A 521 -19.40 -29.57 16.95
N SER A 522 -18.43 -30.48 17.01
CA SER A 522 -17.78 -30.91 18.24
C SER A 522 -17.14 -29.74 18.99
N ALA A 523 -16.36 -28.91 18.29
CA ALA A 523 -15.69 -27.77 18.89
C ALA A 523 -16.68 -26.71 19.44
N LEU A 524 -17.79 -26.46 18.72
CA LEU A 524 -18.86 -25.57 19.17
C LEU A 524 -19.60 -26.13 20.38
N TYR A 525 -19.91 -27.42 20.33
CA TYR A 525 -20.59 -28.14 21.43
C TYR A 525 -19.74 -28.17 22.70
N GLU A 526 -18.44 -28.53 22.59
CA GLU A 526 -17.49 -28.50 23.70
C GLU A 526 -17.29 -27.08 24.24
N GLY A 527 -17.21 -26.08 23.34
CA GLY A 527 -17.11 -24.69 23.71
C GLY A 527 -18.28 -24.19 24.58
N LEU A 528 -19.50 -24.65 24.32
CA LEU A 528 -20.69 -24.31 25.12
C LEU A 528 -20.69 -24.91 26.53
N GLN A 529 -19.93 -26.00 26.77
CA GLN A 529 -19.91 -26.71 28.03
C GLN A 529 -18.90 -26.17 29.06
N LEU A 530 -18.13 -25.15 28.72
CA LEU A 530 -17.10 -24.60 29.59
C LEU A 530 -17.72 -23.79 30.73
N GLU A 531 -17.37 -24.14 31.97
CA GLU A 531 -17.82 -23.45 33.19
C GLU A 531 -17.52 -21.94 33.17
N SER A 532 -16.37 -21.56 32.57
CA SER A 532 -15.90 -20.18 32.49
C SER A 532 -16.63 -19.33 31.42
N ASN A 533 -17.69 -19.84 30.76
CA ASN A 533 -18.43 -19.05 29.79
C ASN A 533 -19.25 -17.94 30.45
N SER A 534 -19.11 -16.75 29.91
CA SER A 534 -20.03 -15.63 30.15
C SER A 534 -21.25 -15.71 29.22
N THR A 535 -22.26 -14.90 29.48
CA THR A 535 -23.42 -14.75 28.57
C THR A 535 -22.97 -14.34 27.16
N GLU A 536 -21.93 -13.49 27.04
CA GLU A 536 -21.36 -13.08 25.74
C GLU A 536 -20.74 -14.26 24.97
N ASN A 537 -20.05 -15.18 25.67
CA ASN A 537 -19.50 -16.38 25.03
C ASN A 537 -20.60 -17.24 24.43
N ILE A 538 -21.67 -17.50 25.21
CA ILE A 538 -22.81 -18.31 24.77
C ILE A 538 -23.53 -17.61 23.60
N ALA A 539 -23.74 -16.30 23.66
CA ALA A 539 -24.37 -15.53 22.58
C ALA A 539 -23.52 -15.56 21.30
N CYS A 540 -22.19 -15.43 21.41
CA CYS A 540 -21.31 -15.51 20.24
C CYS A 540 -21.30 -16.91 19.61
N ILE A 541 -21.30 -17.98 20.40
CA ILE A 541 -21.38 -19.34 19.87
C ILE A 541 -22.76 -19.58 19.21
N TYR A 542 -23.85 -19.09 19.83
CA TYR A 542 -25.16 -19.09 19.19
C TYR A 542 -25.12 -18.44 17.81
N THR A 543 -24.56 -17.24 17.69
CA THR A 543 -24.47 -16.54 16.41
C THR A 543 -23.69 -17.36 15.37
N THR A 544 -22.61 -18.04 15.77
CA THR A 544 -21.86 -18.95 14.86
C THR A 544 -22.74 -20.10 14.38
N ILE A 545 -23.48 -20.78 15.29
CA ILE A 545 -24.36 -21.89 14.91
C ILE A 545 -25.53 -21.37 14.05
N ALA A 546 -26.08 -20.20 14.37
CA ALA A 546 -27.12 -19.57 13.58
C ALA A 546 -26.66 -19.23 12.16
N LEU A 547 -25.45 -18.72 12.00
CA LEU A 547 -24.83 -18.51 10.68
C LEU A 547 -24.67 -19.82 9.91
N LEU A 548 -24.21 -20.88 10.58
CA LEU A 548 -24.13 -22.22 9.95
C LEU A 548 -25.52 -22.72 9.52
N CYS A 549 -26.58 -22.46 10.30
CA CYS A 549 -27.94 -22.76 9.91
C CYS A 549 -28.37 -21.97 8.66
N VAL A 550 -28.03 -20.70 8.55
CA VAL A 550 -28.40 -19.84 7.41
C VAL A 550 -27.59 -20.19 6.15
N GLU A 551 -26.28 -20.40 6.30
CA GLU A 551 -25.38 -20.63 5.16
C GLU A 551 -25.41 -22.06 4.62
N LEU A 552 -25.74 -23.05 5.48
CA LEU A 552 -25.62 -24.47 5.18
C LEU A 552 -26.93 -25.25 5.24
N ALA A 553 -28.10 -24.61 5.43
CA ALA A 553 -29.36 -25.31 5.45
C ALA A 553 -29.67 -25.95 4.09
N ALA A 554 -29.43 -27.24 4.00
CA ALA A 554 -29.78 -28.10 2.89
C ALA A 554 -30.25 -29.43 3.47
N ASP A 555 -30.98 -30.22 2.71
CA ASP A 555 -31.58 -31.49 3.19
C ASP A 555 -30.49 -32.41 3.81
N ASP A 556 -29.29 -32.45 3.24
CA ASP A 556 -28.17 -33.25 3.71
C ASP A 556 -27.60 -32.81 5.07
N THR A 557 -27.65 -31.52 5.39
CA THR A 557 -27.06 -30.94 6.61
C THR A 557 -28.07 -30.66 7.71
N LEU A 558 -29.36 -30.62 7.36
CA LEU A 558 -30.46 -30.28 8.26
C LEU A 558 -30.50 -31.20 9.48
N CYS A 559 -30.33 -32.51 9.27
CA CYS A 559 -30.35 -33.51 10.35
C CYS A 559 -29.17 -33.33 11.29
N ASP A 560 -27.99 -33.01 10.76
CA ASP A 560 -26.78 -32.83 11.56
C ASP A 560 -26.85 -31.56 12.43
N LEU A 561 -27.38 -30.45 11.86
CA LEU A 561 -27.66 -29.22 12.60
C LEU A 561 -28.71 -29.44 13.68
N MET A 562 -29.79 -30.19 13.40
CA MET A 562 -30.81 -30.54 14.41
C MET A 562 -30.24 -31.43 15.51
N LEU A 563 -29.37 -32.40 15.20
CA LEU A 563 -28.67 -33.21 16.19
C LEU A 563 -27.79 -32.36 17.11
N LEU A 564 -27.10 -31.35 16.58
CA LEU A 564 -26.35 -30.41 17.39
C LEU A 564 -27.27 -29.65 18.35
N ILE A 565 -28.39 -29.12 17.85
CA ILE A 565 -29.37 -28.39 18.66
C ILE A 565 -29.93 -29.25 19.80
N LEU A 566 -30.30 -30.48 19.49
CA LEU A 566 -30.80 -31.45 20.50
C LEU A 566 -29.69 -31.84 21.52
N ALA A 567 -28.44 -31.96 21.08
CA ALA A 567 -27.34 -32.23 21.99
C ALA A 567 -27.07 -31.04 22.93
N ILE A 568 -27.21 -29.81 22.46
CA ILE A 568 -27.14 -28.61 23.33
C ILE A 568 -28.23 -28.63 24.38
N GLN A 569 -29.49 -28.93 23.96
CA GLN A 569 -30.58 -29.09 24.90
C GLN A 569 -30.30 -30.17 25.95
N GLN A 570 -29.84 -31.34 25.53
CA GLN A 570 -29.51 -32.45 26.45
C GLN A 570 -28.37 -32.13 27.40
N SER A 571 -27.32 -31.46 26.92
CA SER A 571 -26.18 -31.01 27.73
C SER A 571 -26.62 -30.07 28.86
N SER A 572 -27.56 -29.18 28.61
CA SER A 572 -28.06 -28.26 29.65
C SER A 572 -28.76 -28.98 30.81
N ILE A 573 -29.25 -30.20 30.60
CA ILE A 573 -29.91 -31.01 31.61
C ILE A 573 -28.95 -31.95 32.30
N SER A 574 -28.08 -32.60 31.53
CA SER A 574 -27.22 -33.70 32.01
C SER A 574 -25.86 -33.30 32.54
N ASN A 575 -25.36 -32.11 32.24
CA ASN A 575 -24.04 -31.67 32.62
C ASN A 575 -24.04 -30.97 34.00
N PRO A 576 -23.51 -31.61 35.05
CA PRO A 576 -23.56 -31.08 36.41
C PRO A 576 -22.55 -29.90 36.65
N VAL A 577 -21.64 -29.68 35.72
CA VAL A 577 -20.62 -28.59 35.82
C VAL A 577 -21.24 -27.23 35.51
N LEU A 578 -22.34 -27.22 34.72
CA LEU A 578 -22.99 -25.99 34.30
C LEU A 578 -23.77 -25.31 35.43
N SER A 579 -23.57 -24.02 35.63
CA SER A 579 -24.42 -23.22 36.53
C SER A 579 -25.87 -23.19 36.08
N VAL A 580 -26.81 -22.93 36.97
CA VAL A 580 -28.26 -22.80 36.66
C VAL A 580 -28.48 -21.75 35.56
N SER A 581 -27.73 -20.64 35.62
CA SER A 581 -27.82 -19.58 34.58
C SER A 581 -27.41 -20.11 33.21
N GLN A 582 -26.30 -20.84 33.14
CA GLN A 582 -25.83 -21.45 31.88
C GLN A 582 -26.83 -22.51 31.35
N GLN A 583 -27.43 -23.32 32.24
CA GLN A 583 -28.42 -24.29 31.84
C GLN A 583 -29.64 -23.60 31.18
N CYS A 584 -30.14 -22.52 31.80
CA CYS A 584 -31.26 -21.74 31.24
C CYS A 584 -30.87 -21.06 29.91
N GLN A 585 -29.68 -20.50 29.85
CA GLN A 585 -29.18 -19.89 28.60
C GLN A 585 -29.06 -20.90 27.46
N LEU A 586 -28.55 -22.10 27.72
CA LEU A 586 -28.47 -23.17 26.70
C LEU A 586 -29.84 -23.66 26.23
N GLN A 587 -30.83 -23.69 27.13
CA GLN A 587 -32.21 -23.97 26.72
C GLN A 587 -32.80 -22.88 25.83
N ALA A 588 -32.56 -21.60 26.15
CA ALA A 588 -33.01 -20.50 25.31
C ALA A 588 -32.28 -20.50 23.94
N VAL A 589 -30.99 -20.83 23.89
CA VAL A 589 -30.21 -20.99 22.66
C VAL A 589 -30.77 -22.15 21.81
N SER A 590 -30.98 -23.32 22.41
CA SER A 590 -31.44 -24.50 21.68
C SER A 590 -32.79 -24.28 21.04
N ILE A 591 -33.75 -23.69 21.75
CA ILE A 591 -35.11 -23.44 21.19
C ILE A 591 -35.07 -22.34 20.12
N SER A 592 -34.23 -21.32 20.29
CA SER A 592 -34.03 -20.26 19.30
C SER A 592 -33.46 -20.80 17.98
N LEU A 593 -32.40 -21.62 18.05
CA LEU A 593 -31.83 -22.28 16.88
C LEU A 593 -32.84 -23.27 16.22
N ALA A 594 -33.64 -23.98 17.05
CA ALA A 594 -34.69 -24.85 16.53
C ALA A 594 -35.80 -24.09 15.83
N ALA A 595 -36.10 -22.86 16.22
CA ALA A 595 -37.06 -21.99 15.53
C ALA A 595 -36.45 -21.38 14.24
N LEU A 596 -35.14 -21.09 14.23
CA LEU A 596 -34.44 -20.57 13.04
C LEU A 596 -34.42 -21.59 11.91
N LEU A 597 -34.13 -22.85 12.20
CA LEU A 597 -33.89 -23.87 11.18
C LEU A 597 -35.12 -24.11 10.25
N PRO A 598 -36.34 -24.29 10.73
CA PRO A 598 -37.51 -24.41 9.87
C PRO A 598 -37.88 -23.12 9.15
N HIS A 599 -37.53 -21.95 9.71
CA HIS A 599 -37.71 -20.66 9.03
C HIS A 599 -36.80 -20.59 7.76
N VAL A 600 -35.52 -20.95 7.90
CA VAL A 600 -34.56 -20.96 6.79
C VAL A 600 -34.89 -22.05 5.77
N ALA A 601 -35.17 -23.28 6.22
CA ALA A 601 -35.43 -24.42 5.37
C ALA A 601 -36.89 -24.49 4.84
N LYS A 602 -37.77 -23.57 5.24
CA LYS A 602 -39.17 -23.47 4.87
C LYS A 602 -39.98 -24.76 5.19
N LEU A 603 -39.85 -25.20 6.46
CA LEU A 603 -40.49 -26.44 6.95
C LEU A 603 -41.65 -26.11 7.90
N PRO A 604 -42.89 -25.88 7.40
CA PRO A 604 -44.00 -25.38 8.20
C PRO A 604 -44.42 -26.35 9.33
N ARG A 605 -44.40 -27.66 9.09
CA ARG A 605 -44.77 -28.65 10.11
C ARG A 605 -43.82 -28.66 11.30
N LEU A 606 -42.54 -28.50 11.04
CA LEU A 606 -41.53 -28.39 12.09
C LEU A 606 -41.68 -27.04 12.84
N ALA A 607 -41.95 -25.95 12.11
CA ALA A 607 -42.23 -24.64 12.70
C ALA A 607 -43.42 -24.70 13.65
N ASP A 608 -44.56 -25.34 13.24
CA ASP A 608 -45.75 -25.53 14.06
C ASP A 608 -45.46 -26.34 15.35
N TYR A 609 -44.62 -27.37 15.25
CA TYR A 609 -44.21 -28.16 16.41
C TYR A 609 -43.38 -27.32 17.41
N ILE A 610 -42.35 -26.60 16.90
CA ILE A 610 -41.49 -25.74 17.72
C ILE A 610 -42.31 -24.62 18.36
N HIS A 611 -43.25 -24.04 17.63
CA HIS A 611 -44.14 -23.00 18.15
C HIS A 611 -44.96 -23.51 19.37
N LYS A 612 -45.50 -24.73 19.32
CA LYS A 612 -46.19 -25.34 20.46
C LYS A 612 -45.30 -25.52 21.68
N VAL A 613 -44.02 -25.91 21.48
CA VAL A 613 -43.05 -26.03 22.58
C VAL A 613 -42.74 -24.64 23.16
N VAL A 614 -42.61 -23.63 22.30
CA VAL A 614 -42.37 -22.25 22.74
C VAL A 614 -43.55 -21.71 23.56
N GLU A 615 -44.81 -21.94 23.12
CA GLU A 615 -46.00 -21.50 23.87
C GLU A 615 -46.06 -22.19 25.24
N ALA A 616 -45.87 -23.51 25.30
CA ALA A 616 -45.81 -24.23 26.58
C ALA A 616 -44.73 -23.67 27.54
N ARG A 617 -43.53 -23.38 27.00
CA ARG A 617 -42.47 -22.73 27.78
C ARG A 617 -42.84 -21.30 28.21
N ARG A 618 -43.59 -20.56 27.39
CA ARG A 618 -44.03 -19.21 27.71
C ARG A 618 -45.00 -19.18 28.87
N GLU A 619 -45.91 -20.17 28.94
CA GLU A 619 -46.91 -20.30 30.00
C GLU A 619 -46.28 -20.76 31.33
N GLU A 620 -45.38 -21.74 31.29
CA GLU A 620 -44.92 -22.42 32.50
C GLU A 620 -43.49 -21.98 32.94
N CYS A 621 -42.58 -21.80 32.01
CA CYS A 621 -41.14 -21.58 32.28
C CYS A 621 -40.53 -20.56 31.36
N GLY A 622 -40.99 -19.32 31.35
CA GLY A 622 -40.53 -18.25 30.48
C GLY A 622 -39.01 -17.95 30.58
N HIS A 623 -38.36 -18.35 31.66
CA HIS A 623 -36.91 -18.23 31.84
C HIS A 623 -36.09 -19.20 30.94
N LEU A 624 -36.74 -20.16 30.27
CA LEU A 624 -36.11 -21.05 29.27
C LEU A 624 -36.19 -20.50 27.84
N LEU A 625 -36.69 -19.29 27.70
CA LEU A 625 -36.85 -18.58 26.43
C LEU A 625 -35.96 -17.36 26.34
N PRO A 626 -35.60 -16.86 25.13
CA PRO A 626 -34.92 -15.59 24.92
C PRO A 626 -35.75 -14.41 25.51
N PRO A 627 -35.06 -13.27 25.88
CA PRO A 627 -33.66 -12.99 25.74
C PRO A 627 -32.76 -13.62 26.83
N LEU A 628 -31.45 -13.77 26.54
CA LEU A 628 -30.49 -14.28 27.51
C LEU A 628 -30.29 -13.26 28.64
N GLN A 629 -30.32 -13.77 29.91
CA GLN A 629 -30.03 -12.99 31.09
C GLN A 629 -28.67 -13.37 31.67
N HIS A 630 -28.03 -12.43 32.37
CA HIS A 630 -26.71 -12.68 32.99
C HIS A 630 -26.85 -13.60 34.22
N GLU A 631 -27.90 -13.42 35.03
CA GLU A 631 -28.21 -14.20 36.19
C GLU A 631 -29.69 -14.64 36.16
N TYR A 632 -29.93 -15.91 36.42
CA TYR A 632 -31.26 -16.46 36.60
C TYR A 632 -31.47 -16.81 38.06
N ARG A 633 -32.35 -16.09 38.79
CA ARG A 633 -32.69 -16.34 40.18
C ARG A 633 -34.02 -17.09 40.23
N LEU A 634 -33.93 -18.42 40.18
CA LEU A 634 -35.11 -19.26 40.29
C LEU A 634 -35.45 -19.43 41.75
N SER A 635 -36.64 -18.96 42.16
CA SER A 635 -37.15 -19.09 43.54
C SER A 635 -37.63 -20.53 43.81
N ASP A 636 -38.01 -21.27 42.77
CA ASP A 636 -38.55 -22.62 42.84
C ASP A 636 -37.59 -23.64 42.18
N PRO A 637 -37.02 -24.59 42.94
CA PRO A 637 -36.19 -25.65 42.37
C PRO A 637 -36.91 -26.59 41.38
N THR A 638 -38.23 -26.61 41.37
CA THR A 638 -39.03 -27.43 40.45
C THR A 638 -39.00 -26.89 39.02
N LEU A 639 -38.64 -25.62 38.85
CA LEU A 639 -38.52 -24.96 37.55
C LEU A 639 -37.15 -25.12 36.86
N LEU A 640 -36.23 -25.88 37.49
CA LEU A 640 -34.93 -26.18 36.87
C LEU A 640 -35.11 -26.97 35.58
N PRO A 641 -34.30 -26.77 34.56
CA PRO A 641 -34.40 -27.46 33.28
C PRO A 641 -34.52 -28.99 33.41
N ALA A 642 -33.79 -29.61 34.32
CA ALA A 642 -33.80 -31.03 34.58
C ALA A 642 -35.12 -31.54 35.18
N LYS A 643 -35.96 -30.67 35.75
CA LYS A 643 -37.23 -31.02 36.38
C LYS A 643 -38.47 -30.89 35.51
N VAL A 644 -38.31 -30.30 34.34
CA VAL A 644 -39.38 -30.03 33.39
C VAL A 644 -39.14 -30.69 32.01
N PRO A 645 -38.94 -32.04 31.98
CA PRO A 645 -38.60 -32.75 30.74
C PRO A 645 -39.68 -32.67 29.66
N TYR A 646 -40.93 -32.44 30.05
CA TYR A 646 -42.08 -32.32 29.13
C TYR A 646 -42.09 -31.00 28.34
N LEU A 647 -41.28 -30.01 28.76
CA LEU A 647 -41.09 -28.77 28.02
C LEU A 647 -39.91 -28.84 27.04
N MET A 648 -39.26 -29.97 26.93
CA MET A 648 -38.13 -30.18 26.04
C MET A 648 -38.61 -30.64 24.67
N MET A 649 -37.84 -30.35 23.64
CA MET A 649 -38.07 -30.83 22.29
C MET A 649 -37.84 -32.35 22.25
N ASP A 650 -38.76 -33.08 21.68
CA ASP A 650 -38.66 -34.53 21.50
C ASP A 650 -38.06 -34.88 20.13
N GLN A 651 -37.03 -35.71 20.15
CA GLN A 651 -36.30 -36.13 18.95
C GLN A 651 -37.19 -36.94 17.99
N MET A 652 -38.12 -37.76 18.54
CA MET A 652 -39.02 -38.56 17.72
C MET A 652 -40.06 -37.68 17.00
N ALA A 653 -40.67 -36.74 17.73
CA ALA A 653 -41.60 -35.77 17.15
C ALA A 653 -40.96 -34.93 16.03
N ILE A 654 -39.71 -34.46 16.22
CA ILE A 654 -38.96 -33.75 15.21
C ILE A 654 -38.69 -34.64 13.99
N SER A 655 -38.30 -35.91 14.19
CA SER A 655 -38.06 -36.87 13.11
C SER A 655 -39.34 -37.12 12.29
N GLU A 656 -40.50 -37.20 12.94
CA GLU A 656 -41.82 -37.35 12.27
C GLU A 656 -42.16 -36.09 11.45
N CYS A 657 -41.95 -34.90 11.97
CA CYS A 657 -42.18 -33.66 11.27
C CYS A 657 -41.28 -33.50 10.02
N LEU A 658 -40.02 -33.91 10.11
CA LEU A 658 -39.07 -33.88 9.00
C LEU A 658 -39.40 -34.91 7.95
N LYS A 659 -39.69 -36.14 8.32
CA LYS A 659 -40.18 -37.20 7.40
C LYS A 659 -41.46 -36.78 6.65
N ALA A 660 -42.40 -36.17 7.38
CA ALA A 660 -43.64 -35.67 6.78
C ALA A 660 -43.40 -34.49 5.80
N SER A 661 -42.23 -33.86 5.87
CA SER A 661 -41.77 -32.80 4.93
C SER A 661 -40.91 -33.35 3.81
N GLY A 662 -40.68 -34.68 3.76
CA GLY A 662 -39.87 -35.32 2.70
C GLY A 662 -38.36 -35.37 2.93
N VAL A 663 -37.89 -35.02 4.14
CA VAL A 663 -36.45 -35.05 4.50
C VAL A 663 -36.09 -36.43 5.04
N GLU A 664 -35.00 -37.03 4.55
CA GLU A 664 -34.49 -38.29 5.07
C GLU A 664 -33.86 -38.12 6.47
N CYS A 665 -34.48 -38.77 7.47
CA CYS A 665 -34.12 -38.59 8.89
C CYS A 665 -33.39 -39.78 9.51
N GLY A 666 -32.75 -40.65 8.71
CA GLY A 666 -32.03 -41.82 9.23
C GLY A 666 -30.96 -41.49 10.28
N ARG A 667 -30.31 -40.35 10.12
CA ARG A 667 -29.26 -39.87 11.03
C ARG A 667 -29.80 -39.37 12.37
N LEU A 668 -31.05 -38.90 12.42
CA LEU A 668 -31.69 -38.43 13.65
C LEU A 668 -32.10 -39.57 14.63
N GLN A 669 -32.03 -40.84 14.25
CA GLN A 669 -32.40 -41.96 15.09
C GLN A 669 -31.32 -42.37 16.11
N GLY A 670 -30.10 -41.88 15.95
CA GLY A 670 -28.93 -42.12 16.82
C GLY A 670 -28.68 -41.03 17.83
N ALA A 671 -27.81 -41.29 18.83
CA ALA A 671 -27.29 -40.27 19.69
C ALA A 671 -26.32 -39.38 18.89
N ALA A 672 -26.27 -38.09 19.26
CA ALA A 672 -25.32 -37.18 18.62
C ALA A 672 -23.88 -37.69 18.77
N PRO A 673 -23.06 -37.75 17.69
CA PRO A 673 -21.75 -38.42 17.73
C PRO A 673 -20.73 -37.78 18.65
N TYR A 674 -20.95 -36.53 19.07
CA TYR A 674 -20.06 -35.77 19.96
C TYR A 674 -20.46 -35.84 21.43
N CYS A 675 -21.51 -36.54 21.80
CA CYS A 675 -21.96 -36.70 23.20
C CYS A 675 -21.31 -37.85 23.96
N GLY A 676 -20.47 -38.68 23.32
CA GLY A 676 -19.80 -39.82 23.94
C GLY A 676 -18.30 -39.52 24.19
N GLY A 677 -17.92 -39.53 25.46
CA GLY A 677 -16.51 -39.37 25.92
C GLY A 677 -15.60 -40.55 25.55
N GLY A 678 -15.73 -41.16 24.39
CA GLY A 678 -14.91 -42.26 23.91
C GLY A 678 -13.77 -41.79 22.97
N PRO A 679 -12.61 -42.47 23.01
CA PRO A 679 -11.51 -42.05 22.15
C PRO A 679 -11.86 -42.18 20.67
N LEU A 680 -11.39 -41.29 19.90
CA LEU A 680 -11.34 -41.04 18.44
C LEU A 680 -11.59 -42.18 17.42
N GLN A 681 -12.14 -43.33 17.81
CA GLN A 681 -12.44 -44.45 16.89
C GLN A 681 -13.62 -44.19 15.96
N HIS A 682 -14.45 -43.17 16.18
CA HIS A 682 -15.63 -42.89 15.39
C HIS A 682 -15.43 -41.97 14.18
N ARG A 683 -14.23 -41.54 13.90
CA ARG A 683 -13.94 -40.65 12.74
C ARG A 683 -14.26 -41.33 11.39
N HIS A 684 -14.21 -42.67 11.33
CA HIS A 684 -14.57 -43.46 10.14
C HIS A 684 -16.06 -43.83 10.06
N SER A 685 -16.74 -43.99 11.22
CA SER A 685 -18.13 -44.46 11.22
C SER A 685 -19.12 -43.37 10.74
N TRP A 686 -18.78 -42.10 10.86
CA TRP A 686 -19.63 -41.00 10.41
C TRP A 686 -19.67 -40.87 8.88
N ILE A 687 -18.55 -41.15 8.23
CA ILE A 687 -18.48 -41.29 6.77
C ILE A 687 -19.15 -42.59 6.30
N GLU A 688 -19.03 -43.67 7.05
CA GLU A 688 -19.59 -44.98 6.70
C GLU A 688 -21.12 -45.08 6.94
N THR A 689 -21.67 -44.47 7.99
CA THR A 689 -23.11 -44.43 8.22
C THR A 689 -23.85 -43.55 7.21
N GLY A 690 -23.20 -42.44 6.73
CA GLY A 690 -23.69 -41.63 5.63
C GLY A 690 -23.67 -42.36 4.29
N ALA A 691 -22.71 -43.23 4.06
CA ALA A 691 -22.56 -44.03 2.83
C ALA A 691 -23.55 -45.24 2.77
N ALA A 692 -24.08 -45.68 3.89
CA ALA A 692 -25.04 -46.81 3.92
C ALA A 692 -26.51 -46.38 3.64
N ALA A 693 -26.85 -45.09 3.86
CA ALA A 693 -28.19 -44.55 3.63
C ALA A 693 -28.41 -43.88 2.27
N GLY A 694 -27.33 -43.60 1.52
CA GLY A 694 -27.42 -42.88 0.25
C GLY A 694 -26.42 -43.41 -0.78
N ARG A 695 -26.47 -44.71 -1.10
CA ARG A 695 -25.54 -45.30 -2.07
C ARG A 695 -25.61 -44.77 -3.49
N ASP A 696 -26.71 -44.11 -3.86
CA ASP A 696 -26.92 -43.65 -5.24
C ASP A 696 -26.57 -42.18 -5.47
N SER A 697 -26.53 -41.33 -4.45
CA SER A 697 -26.19 -39.90 -4.66
C SER A 697 -24.75 -39.52 -4.34
N LEU A 698 -24.08 -40.27 -3.45
CA LEU A 698 -22.67 -40.02 -3.10
C LEU A 698 -21.68 -40.74 -4.01
N ALA A 699 -22.06 -41.82 -4.68
CA ALA A 699 -21.22 -42.50 -5.66
C ALA A 699 -20.99 -41.66 -6.90
N ASP A 700 -21.96 -40.86 -7.33
CA ASP A 700 -21.82 -39.89 -8.43
C ASP A 700 -20.92 -38.69 -8.05
N ILE A 701 -20.85 -38.32 -6.76
CA ILE A 701 -19.97 -37.25 -6.26
C ILE A 701 -18.51 -37.70 -6.18
N ALA A 702 -18.28 -38.98 -5.88
CA ALA A 702 -16.92 -39.55 -5.77
C ALA A 702 -16.30 -39.94 -7.13
N ALA A 703 -17.12 -40.20 -8.16
CA ALA A 703 -16.65 -40.58 -9.49
C ALA A 703 -16.25 -39.40 -10.40
N GLY A 704 -16.51 -38.17 -9.97
CA GLY A 704 -16.20 -36.94 -10.73
C GLY A 704 -15.00 -36.15 -10.22
N THR A 705 -14.31 -36.60 -9.18
CA THR A 705 -13.11 -35.95 -8.67
C THR A 705 -11.93 -36.94 -8.70
N GLU A 706 -11.21 -36.93 -9.80
CA GLU A 706 -9.83 -37.38 -9.74
C GLU A 706 -9.09 -36.51 -8.72
N PRO A 707 -8.18 -37.12 -7.90
CA PRO A 707 -7.42 -36.36 -6.92
C PRO A 707 -6.31 -35.58 -7.63
N ASP A 708 -6.67 -34.47 -8.24
CA ASP A 708 -5.67 -33.53 -8.73
C ASP A 708 -5.24 -32.57 -7.65
N SER A 709 -3.95 -32.62 -7.47
CA SER A 709 -3.10 -31.67 -6.76
C SER A 709 -2.98 -31.81 -5.26
N ALA A 710 -2.33 -32.87 -4.84
CA ALA A 710 -1.25 -32.65 -3.88
C ALA A 710 -0.06 -32.00 -4.62
N ALA A 711 -0.16 -30.76 -5.02
CA ALA A 711 1.00 -29.93 -5.26
C ALA A 711 1.59 -29.59 -3.91
N SER A 712 2.39 -30.50 -3.40
CA SER A 712 3.34 -30.24 -2.34
C SER A 712 4.30 -29.14 -2.82
N SER A 713 4.11 -27.95 -2.31
CA SER A 713 5.18 -26.96 -2.24
C SER A 713 6.33 -27.58 -1.45
N PRO A 714 7.57 -27.48 -1.93
CA PRO A 714 8.70 -28.02 -1.18
C PRO A 714 8.85 -27.21 0.11
N THR A 715 8.60 -27.84 1.22
CA THR A 715 9.01 -27.39 2.54
C THR A 715 10.54 -27.28 2.55
N LEU A 716 11.03 -26.05 2.46
CA LEU A 716 12.38 -25.70 2.84
C LEU A 716 12.51 -25.85 4.36
N ALA A 717 12.90 -27.04 4.78
CA ALA A 717 13.47 -27.27 6.08
C ALA A 717 14.80 -26.52 6.17
N ARG A 718 14.76 -25.33 6.74
CA ARG A 718 15.96 -24.60 7.14
C ARG A 718 16.52 -25.24 8.40
N ARG A 719 17.56 -26.03 8.20
CA ARG A 719 18.53 -26.32 9.26
C ARG A 719 19.41 -25.07 9.40
N SER A 720 19.35 -24.45 10.58
CA SER A 720 20.36 -23.51 11.05
C SER A 720 21.64 -24.28 11.32
N ASP A 721 22.72 -23.93 10.66
CA ASP A 721 24.03 -23.90 11.31
C ASP A 721 24.98 -22.92 10.58
N SER A 722 25.57 -22.12 11.40
CA SER A 722 26.61 -21.14 11.19
C SER A 722 27.88 -21.73 10.60
N GLY A 723 28.56 -20.93 9.76
CA GLY A 723 30.02 -21.04 9.72
C GLY A 723 30.69 -20.99 8.37
N PHE A 724 31.22 -19.85 8.02
CA PHE A 724 32.59 -19.59 7.54
C PHE A 724 33.21 -20.30 6.32
N TRP A 725 33.59 -19.48 5.33
CA TRP A 725 34.85 -19.39 4.56
C TRP A 725 35.16 -20.37 3.43
N PHE A 726 35.32 -19.77 2.27
CA PHE A 726 36.43 -19.80 1.26
C PHE A 726 36.85 -21.07 0.55
N ARG A 727 36.95 -20.87 -0.79
CA ARG A 727 37.94 -21.36 -1.76
C ARG A 727 37.78 -22.75 -2.37
N GLY A 728 37.56 -22.75 -3.69
CA GLY A 728 38.66 -23.03 -4.64
C GLY A 728 38.67 -24.39 -5.24
N HIS A 729 38.81 -24.39 -6.56
CA HIS A 729 39.40 -25.41 -7.45
C HIS A 729 38.57 -26.67 -7.78
N GLU A 730 38.19 -26.72 -9.08
CA GLU A 730 38.83 -27.49 -10.15
C GLU A 730 38.87 -29.03 -9.93
N ASP A 731 38.36 -29.69 -10.86
CA ASP A 731 38.83 -30.70 -11.80
C ASP A 731 38.00 -31.97 -11.89
N ASP A 732 37.58 -32.19 -13.12
CA ASP A 732 37.82 -33.35 -14.02
C ASP A 732 37.32 -34.77 -13.71
N ARG A 733 36.89 -35.32 -14.86
CA ARG A 733 36.91 -36.72 -15.37
C ARG A 733 35.66 -37.55 -15.16
N ALA A 734 34.96 -37.73 -16.23
CA ALA A 734 35.13 -38.72 -17.32
C ALA A 734 34.60 -40.12 -16.99
N SER A 735 33.72 -40.54 -17.78
CA SER A 735 33.78 -41.75 -18.66
C SER A 735 32.49 -42.58 -18.65
N THR A 736 32.02 -42.77 -19.86
CA THR A 736 31.65 -44.00 -20.57
C THR A 736 30.53 -44.88 -19.95
N SER A 737 29.58 -45.42 -20.63
CA SER A 737 29.45 -45.88 -22.02
C SER A 737 28.12 -46.62 -22.24
N ARG A 738 27.60 -46.47 -23.44
CA ARG A 738 27.08 -47.51 -24.34
C ARG A 738 25.70 -48.20 -24.17
N HIS A 739 25.08 -48.21 -25.33
CA HIS A 739 24.20 -49.21 -26.00
C HIS A 739 22.71 -49.13 -25.62
N GLY A 740 21.77 -49.17 -26.54
CA GLY A 740 21.71 -49.39 -28.00
C GLY A 740 20.37 -50.01 -28.35
N ARG A 741 19.90 -49.73 -29.58
CA ARG A 741 18.84 -50.39 -30.37
C ARG A 741 17.40 -49.91 -30.18
N ARG A 742 16.83 -49.23 -31.17
CA ARG A 742 16.21 -49.62 -32.47
C ARG A 742 15.02 -50.55 -32.33
N PHE A 743 13.87 -50.09 -32.83
CA PHE A 743 12.99 -50.64 -33.89
C PHE A 743 11.70 -49.78 -33.92
N GLU A 744 11.42 -49.11 -34.97
CA GLU A 744 10.62 -49.30 -36.18
C GLU A 744 9.16 -49.72 -35.91
N GLY A 745 8.22 -48.92 -36.43
CA GLY A 745 7.20 -49.41 -37.32
C GLY A 745 5.77 -48.89 -37.04
N ASP A 746 5.28 -48.11 -37.97
CA ASP A 746 3.99 -48.10 -38.64
C ASP A 746 2.77 -47.33 -38.14
N THR A 747 2.45 -46.34 -38.95
CA THR A 747 1.18 -45.90 -39.60
C THR A 747 -0.14 -45.76 -38.81
N ALA A 748 -0.54 -44.52 -38.74
CA ALA A 748 -1.82 -43.79 -38.87
C ALA A 748 -3.19 -44.52 -38.81
N PRO A 749 -4.34 -43.84 -38.52
CA PRO A 749 -4.71 -42.47 -38.89
C PRO A 749 -5.36 -41.59 -37.82
N ALA A 750 -5.57 -40.34 -38.20
CA ALA A 750 -6.07 -39.22 -37.48
C ALA A 750 -7.48 -39.36 -36.90
N GLU A 751 -7.65 -38.90 -35.65
CA GLU A 751 -8.88 -38.39 -35.11
C GLU A 751 -8.55 -37.21 -34.14
N CYS A 752 -9.36 -36.15 -34.22
CA CYS A 752 -9.23 -34.92 -33.47
C CYS A 752 -9.26 -35.16 -31.96
N ALA A 753 -8.10 -35.06 -31.32
CA ALA A 753 -7.99 -35.11 -29.86
C ALA A 753 -7.62 -33.72 -29.33
N GLY A 754 -8.44 -33.22 -28.45
CA GLY A 754 -8.17 -31.99 -27.73
C GLY A 754 -6.82 -32.00 -27.04
N VAL A 755 -6.14 -30.87 -27.04
CA VAL A 755 -4.80 -30.69 -26.44
C VAL A 755 -4.90 -30.99 -24.94
N SER A 756 -4.36 -32.14 -24.52
CA SER A 756 -4.35 -32.50 -23.10
C SER A 756 -3.27 -31.69 -22.35
N LEU A 757 -3.51 -31.47 -21.08
CA LEU A 757 -2.57 -30.76 -20.17
C LEU A 757 -1.18 -31.47 -20.13
N GLU A 758 -1.18 -32.77 -20.30
CA GLU A 758 0.06 -33.59 -20.42
C GLU A 758 0.84 -33.35 -21.72
N ALA A 759 0.16 -33.01 -22.82
CA ALA A 759 0.81 -32.64 -24.06
C ALA A 759 1.48 -31.27 -23.94
N LEU A 760 0.81 -30.31 -23.26
CA LEU A 760 1.39 -28.99 -22.91
C LEU A 760 2.56 -29.09 -21.92
N ARG A 761 2.48 -30.00 -20.95
CA ARG A 761 3.57 -30.26 -20.01
C ARG A 761 4.77 -30.95 -20.68
N ARG A 762 4.55 -31.91 -21.56
CA ARG A 762 5.61 -32.52 -22.39
C ARG A 762 6.24 -31.52 -23.39
N ALA A 763 5.44 -30.56 -23.91
CA ALA A 763 5.97 -29.50 -24.76
C ALA A 763 6.80 -28.49 -23.94
N ALA A 764 6.43 -28.22 -22.69
CA ALA A 764 7.19 -27.36 -21.80
C ALA A 764 8.47 -28.01 -21.23
N GLU A 765 8.44 -29.35 -21.01
CA GLU A 765 9.57 -30.12 -20.52
C GLU A 765 10.47 -30.64 -21.66
N GLY A 766 9.99 -30.69 -22.91
CA GLY A 766 10.63 -31.25 -24.09
C GLY A 766 11.49 -30.30 -24.91
N GLY A 767 11.89 -29.17 -24.38
CA GLY A 767 12.92 -28.32 -24.99
C GLY A 767 14.20 -29.14 -25.12
N SER A 768 14.49 -29.61 -26.37
CA SER A 768 15.60 -30.53 -26.66
C SER A 768 16.91 -29.94 -26.14
N GLY A 769 17.79 -30.79 -25.64
CA GLY A 769 19.13 -30.37 -25.19
C GLY A 769 19.95 -29.65 -26.28
N ALA A 770 19.48 -29.67 -27.53
CA ALA A 770 19.98 -28.89 -28.65
C ALA A 770 19.59 -27.43 -28.57
N GLU A 771 18.32 -27.08 -28.26
CA GLU A 771 17.84 -25.69 -28.11
C GLU A 771 18.47 -25.00 -26.91
N ARG A 772 18.67 -25.72 -25.79
CA ARG A 772 19.38 -25.15 -24.62
C ARG A 772 20.88 -24.91 -24.94
N ARG A 773 21.50 -25.75 -25.75
CA ARG A 773 22.90 -25.56 -26.23
C ARG A 773 22.97 -24.39 -27.20
N ASP A 774 22.02 -24.27 -28.13
CA ASP A 774 21.91 -23.13 -29.06
C ASP A 774 21.66 -21.82 -28.34
N ALA A 775 20.75 -21.79 -27.36
CA ALA A 775 20.50 -20.61 -26.54
C ALA A 775 21.72 -20.20 -25.70
N ALA A 776 22.44 -21.17 -25.14
CA ALA A 776 23.68 -20.95 -24.41
C ALA A 776 24.82 -20.46 -25.33
N GLN A 777 24.86 -20.96 -26.56
CA GLN A 777 25.85 -20.57 -27.57
C GLN A 777 25.55 -19.17 -28.10
N ARG A 778 24.28 -18.82 -28.36
CA ARG A 778 23.84 -17.45 -28.69
C ARG A 778 24.17 -16.46 -27.58
N ARG A 779 23.93 -16.84 -26.30
CA ARG A 779 24.25 -16.01 -25.14
C ARG A 779 25.76 -15.77 -24.99
N ARG A 780 26.59 -16.78 -25.27
CA ARG A 780 28.06 -16.64 -25.29
C ARG A 780 28.54 -15.76 -26.42
N ALA A 781 27.95 -15.93 -27.63
CA ALA A 781 28.26 -15.08 -28.78
C ALA A 781 27.88 -13.61 -28.56
N LEU A 782 26.72 -13.36 -27.97
CA LEU A 782 26.26 -12.01 -27.58
C LEU A 782 27.19 -11.38 -26.54
N ASN A 783 27.58 -12.12 -25.50
CA ASN A 783 28.50 -11.62 -24.48
C ASN A 783 29.89 -11.34 -25.05
N LEU A 784 30.35 -12.12 -26.04
CA LEU A 784 31.61 -11.84 -26.72
C LEU A 784 31.52 -10.61 -27.63
N ALA A 785 30.40 -10.44 -28.35
CA ALA A 785 30.13 -9.26 -29.17
C ALA A 785 30.05 -7.98 -28.31
N PHE A 786 29.40 -8.03 -27.15
CA PHE A 786 29.37 -6.90 -26.22
C PHE A 786 30.74 -6.50 -25.67
N ARG A 787 31.70 -7.42 -25.61
CA ARG A 787 33.06 -7.13 -25.15
C ARG A 787 34.02 -6.65 -26.23
N THR A 788 33.72 -6.91 -27.52
CA THR A 788 34.68 -6.71 -28.61
C THR A 788 34.21 -5.79 -29.74
N ALA A 789 32.89 -5.53 -29.85
CA ALA A 789 32.34 -4.74 -30.94
C ALA A 789 32.15 -3.25 -30.55
N PRO A 790 32.35 -2.32 -31.49
CA PRO A 790 32.04 -0.91 -31.32
C PRO A 790 30.54 -0.68 -31.06
N PHE A 791 30.18 0.29 -30.24
CA PHE A 791 28.81 0.56 -29.78
C PHE A 791 27.78 0.71 -30.91
N HIS A 792 28.11 1.35 -32.02
CA HIS A 792 27.22 1.50 -33.17
C HIS A 792 26.87 0.16 -33.85
N HIS A 793 27.73 -0.83 -33.76
CA HIS A 793 27.47 -2.20 -34.28
C HIS A 793 26.55 -2.99 -33.37
N LEU A 794 26.63 -2.78 -32.05
CA LEU A 794 25.75 -3.41 -31.05
C LEU A 794 24.30 -2.92 -31.17
N MET A 795 24.09 -1.66 -31.49
CA MET A 795 22.75 -1.09 -31.73
C MET A 795 22.06 -1.67 -32.97
N GLN A 796 22.81 -2.13 -33.99
CA GLN A 796 22.23 -2.78 -35.17
C GLN A 796 21.84 -4.24 -34.88
N VAL A 797 22.54 -4.91 -33.95
CA VAL A 797 22.30 -6.33 -33.60
C VAL A 797 21.17 -6.47 -32.55
N THR A 798 20.93 -5.42 -31.76
CA THR A 798 19.92 -5.44 -30.68
C THR A 798 18.56 -4.86 -31.07
N GLN A 799 18.38 -4.38 -32.30
CA GLN A 799 17.04 -4.05 -32.79
C GLN A 799 16.21 -5.33 -32.89
N PRO A 800 15.08 -5.44 -32.15
CA PRO A 800 14.16 -6.57 -32.31
C PRO A 800 13.63 -6.51 -33.75
N LYS A 801 13.95 -7.52 -34.53
CA LYS A 801 13.24 -7.74 -35.78
C LYS A 801 11.78 -7.93 -35.44
N TYR A 802 10.91 -7.27 -36.17
CA TYR A 802 9.45 -7.23 -35.99
C TYR A 802 8.76 -8.60 -36.23
N GLU A 803 9.29 -9.70 -35.70
CA GLU A 803 8.66 -11.04 -35.78
C GLU A 803 7.30 -11.11 -35.08
N ILE A 804 7.09 -10.26 -34.05
CA ILE A 804 5.79 -10.21 -33.35
C ILE A 804 4.74 -9.52 -34.21
N GLN A 805 5.12 -8.51 -34.97
CA GLN A 805 4.21 -7.76 -35.82
C GLN A 805 3.83 -8.58 -37.07
N GLU A 806 4.76 -9.32 -37.65
CA GLU A 806 4.48 -10.27 -38.74
C GLU A 806 3.54 -11.41 -38.29
N LYS A 807 3.76 -11.99 -37.11
CA LYS A 807 2.88 -13.03 -36.55
C LYS A 807 1.49 -12.48 -36.18
N LEU A 808 1.39 -11.26 -35.69
CA LEU A 808 0.09 -10.62 -35.44
C LEU A 808 -0.66 -10.34 -36.76
N GLU A 809 0.01 -9.90 -37.80
CA GLU A 809 -0.58 -9.72 -39.12
C GLU A 809 -1.00 -11.06 -39.76
N GLU A 810 -0.26 -12.14 -39.53
CA GLU A 810 -0.60 -13.49 -39.99
C GLU A 810 -1.84 -14.03 -39.26
N ILE A 811 -1.96 -13.80 -37.94
CA ILE A 811 -3.14 -14.16 -37.16
C ILE A 811 -4.37 -13.33 -37.59
N PHE A 812 -4.22 -12.03 -37.80
CA PHE A 812 -5.32 -11.19 -38.27
C PHE A 812 -5.76 -11.55 -39.71
N ARG A 813 -4.84 -12.00 -40.56
CA ARG A 813 -5.16 -12.49 -41.91
C ARG A 813 -5.92 -13.82 -41.88
N SER A 814 -5.52 -14.74 -41.01
CA SER A 814 -6.20 -16.04 -40.83
C SER A 814 -7.60 -15.92 -40.24
N VAL A 815 -7.86 -14.92 -39.41
CA VAL A 815 -9.19 -14.62 -38.85
C VAL A 815 -10.12 -13.94 -39.88
N SER A 816 -9.53 -13.32 -40.92
CA SER A 816 -10.30 -12.57 -41.94
C SER A 816 -10.74 -13.40 -43.13
N GLU A 817 -10.32 -14.67 -43.26
CA GLU A 817 -10.58 -15.54 -44.42
C GLU A 817 -11.72 -16.57 -44.25
N GLU A 818 -12.50 -16.56 -43.16
CA GLU A 818 -13.72 -17.38 -43.06
C GLU A 818 -14.94 -16.62 -43.60
N PRO A 819 -15.68 -17.20 -44.59
CA PRO A 819 -16.84 -16.55 -45.15
C PRO A 819 -18.06 -16.71 -44.24
N LEU A 820 -18.53 -15.61 -43.69
CA LEU A 820 -19.78 -15.54 -42.93
C LEU A 820 -20.99 -15.56 -43.84
N LEU A 821 -21.79 -16.61 -43.71
CA LEU A 821 -23.18 -16.62 -44.11
C LEU A 821 -24.00 -15.76 -43.14
N ALA A 822 -24.59 -14.70 -43.64
CA ALA A 822 -25.44 -13.81 -42.89
C ALA A 822 -26.79 -14.43 -42.50
N PRO A 823 -27.39 -14.00 -41.37
CA PRO A 823 -28.70 -13.36 -41.52
C PRO A 823 -28.78 -11.98 -40.82
N SER A 824 -29.47 -11.10 -41.51
CA SER A 824 -29.85 -9.75 -41.13
C SER A 824 -30.52 -9.61 -39.78
N LEU A 825 -30.14 -8.64 -38.96
CA LEU A 825 -31.04 -7.94 -38.02
C LEU A 825 -30.49 -6.57 -37.58
N LYS A 826 -31.21 -5.55 -38.03
CA LYS A 826 -31.54 -4.23 -37.46
C LYS A 826 -30.61 -3.52 -36.47
N SER A 827 -30.15 -2.38 -36.96
CA SER A 827 -29.85 -1.07 -36.30
C SER A 827 -29.92 -0.97 -34.76
N GLY A 828 -28.77 -0.67 -34.17
CA GLY A 828 -28.57 0.00 -32.89
C GLY A 828 -27.62 1.22 -33.05
N PRO A 829 -27.67 2.20 -32.14
CA PRO A 829 -27.05 3.53 -32.32
C PRO A 829 -25.54 3.55 -32.29
N PRO A 830 -24.88 4.59 -32.84
CA PRO A 830 -23.45 4.64 -33.01
C PRO A 830 -22.71 4.92 -31.70
N LEU A 831 -21.60 4.21 -31.48
CA LEU A 831 -20.64 4.46 -30.41
C LEU A 831 -19.76 5.68 -30.79
N PRO A 832 -19.34 6.50 -29.83
CA PRO A 832 -18.50 7.65 -30.10
C PRO A 832 -17.02 7.26 -30.29
N ASP A 833 -16.38 7.96 -31.24
CA ASP A 833 -14.97 7.88 -31.56
C ASP A 833 -14.08 8.17 -30.36
N LEU A 834 -13.20 7.24 -30.02
CA LEU A 834 -12.06 7.48 -29.15
C LEU A 834 -10.88 7.97 -29.99
N CYS A 835 -10.64 9.27 -29.96
CA CYS A 835 -9.39 9.86 -30.45
C CYS A 835 -8.25 9.54 -29.50
N LEU A 836 -7.21 8.90 -30.03
CA LEU A 836 -5.89 8.75 -29.47
C LEU A 836 -5.19 10.11 -29.39
N TYR A 837 -4.73 10.47 -28.21
CA TYR A 837 -3.55 11.32 -28.00
C TYR A 837 -2.65 10.66 -26.98
#